data_69c942d78d7c0fd1bb48d8e037664aa9
#
_entry.id   69c942d78d7c0fd1bb48d8e037664aa9
#
_cell.length_a   1.000
_cell.length_b   1.000
_cell.length_c   1.000
_cell.angle_alpha   90.00
_cell.angle_beta   90.00
_cell.angle_gamma   90.00
#
_symmetry.space_group_name_H-M   'P 1'
#
loop_
_entity.id
_entity.type
_entity.pdbx_description
1 polymer ?
#
loop_
_entity_poly.entity_id
_entity_poly.type
_entity_poly.pdbx_seq_one_letter_code
_entity_poly.pdbx_strand_id
1 'polypeptide(L)'
;MSDETTPQTPDEPVEGAPTPQTGQTGLDIEVEHYVLPEGAADKVEPVDLESEMKRSYLDYAMAVIVGRALPDVRDGLKPVHRRVLYAMYDGGYRPDRAFNKSARVVGDVMGNYHPHGDTAIYDALVRLIQDWVQRYPLALGQGNFGSPGNDGAAAQRYTETKMAPLAMEMVRDIDEDTVDMQDNYDGKQQEPVVLPARYPNLLVNGSSGIAVGMATNIPPHNMREVAAGVQWYLEHPEATREELLEALLARVHGPDFPTGAQILGRKGIEEVYRTGRGPITMRAVVNVEEIQGRTCLVVTELPYMTNPDNLAAKIAEMVRDGKISGIADMRDETSGRTGQRLVIVLKRDAVAKVVLNNLYKHTELQSNFSANMLALVDGVPRTLSLDGFVHHWVKHQIDVIVRRTAFRKRKAEERAHILRGLLKALDMLDEVIATIRRSASADVAREALKELLDIDDVQAQAILQMQLRQLAALESRKIQDEYDDLMAKIAEYNRILESPQRQREVISEELAEIVAKHGDDRRTEIMAGFDGDMSIEDLIPEEEMVVSITRGGYVKRTRIDQYRSQARGGKGVRGATLRGDDVVEHFLTVSTHHWLLFFTNFGRVYRIKTYELLEAGRDAKGQHVANLLAFQPDERIAQIQPLVDYGRAPYLVLATRGGLVKKTPLLDYDTNRTAGLIAIKLREGDELVSARVVSPDDDLILISHKGQSLRFTATDEALRPMGRATSGVTGMKFRDDDSLLTMDVVEEDGYVFTVTDGGFAKRTHVDEYRLQNRGGLGIKVAKLVDDRGELAGGLVVREDQEVLVVMASGKVVRSAVAGVPAKGRDTMGVIFAKPDKRDRIVAVTLNNEQEMEAKADAEAEAGPDVPLDADIDPTDPVAAPEDALMQDAGEGADGGEQ
;
A
#
# COMPACT_ATOMS: atom_id res chain seq x y z
N MET A 1 -62.57 -10.72 30.52
CA MET A 1 -62.76 -11.59 29.37
C MET A 1 -61.44 -11.48 28.63
N SER A 2 -60.43 -12.26 29.06
CA SER A 2 -60.08 -13.63 28.68
C SER A 2 -59.88 -13.74 27.19
N ASP A 3 -58.63 -13.83 26.75
CA ASP A 3 -58.00 -15.13 26.49
C ASP A 3 -56.48 -15.04 26.41
N GLU A 4 -55.87 -15.81 27.27
CA GLU A 4 -54.48 -16.28 27.22
C GLU A 4 -54.30 -17.26 26.04
N THR A 5 -53.23 -17.11 25.26
CA THR A 5 -52.68 -18.22 24.50
C THR A 5 -51.15 -18.26 24.66
N THR A 6 -50.75 -19.20 25.46
CA THR A 6 -49.43 -19.73 25.66
C THR A 6 -48.78 -20.19 24.35
N PRO A 7 -47.48 -20.02 24.11
CA PRO A 7 -46.80 -20.61 22.99
C PRO A 7 -46.49 -22.08 23.24
N GLN A 8 -47.00 -22.94 22.38
CA GLN A 8 -46.69 -24.35 22.33
C GLN A 8 -45.26 -24.59 21.77
N THR A 9 -44.53 -25.41 22.51
CA THR A 9 -43.32 -26.09 22.07
C THR A 9 -43.62 -27.02 20.87
N PRO A 10 -42.75 -27.10 19.87
CA PRO A 10 -42.84 -28.13 18.83
C PRO A 10 -41.96 -29.32 19.19
N ASP A 11 -42.56 -30.32 19.81
CA ASP A 11 -42.07 -31.69 19.82
C ASP A 11 -43.12 -32.55 19.15
N GLU A 12 -42.93 -32.86 17.88
CA GLU A 12 -43.32 -34.12 17.24
C GLU A 12 -42.66 -34.27 15.89
N PRO A 13 -42.01 -35.45 15.61
CA PRO A 13 -41.32 -35.61 14.34
C PRO A 13 -42.33 -35.94 13.22
N VAL A 14 -42.24 -35.21 12.13
CA VAL A 14 -42.97 -35.53 10.90
C VAL A 14 -42.38 -36.80 10.33
N GLU A 15 -43.08 -37.90 10.48
CA GLU A 15 -42.87 -39.11 9.67
C GLU A 15 -43.09 -38.79 8.20
N GLY A 16 -42.08 -39.04 7.36
CA GLY A 16 -42.27 -39.02 5.90
C GLY A 16 -41.09 -38.59 5.05
N ALA A 17 -39.84 -38.48 5.58
CA ALA A 17 -38.67 -38.41 4.71
C ALA A 17 -38.07 -39.83 4.57
N PRO A 18 -37.91 -40.36 3.36
CA PRO A 18 -37.30 -41.67 3.20
C PRO A 18 -35.82 -41.61 3.53
N THR A 19 -35.41 -42.34 4.54
CA THR A 19 -34.02 -42.72 4.81
C THR A 19 -33.40 -43.31 3.56
N PRO A 20 -32.16 -42.89 3.18
CA PRO A 20 -31.48 -43.58 2.12
C PRO A 20 -31.14 -45.02 2.61
N GLN A 21 -31.90 -45.96 2.14
CA GLN A 21 -31.56 -47.36 2.26
C GLN A 21 -30.30 -47.57 1.40
N THR A 22 -29.21 -48.00 2.03
CA THR A 22 -28.14 -48.71 1.39
C THR A 22 -28.70 -50.09 0.94
N GLY A 23 -29.46 -50.05 -0.11
CA GLY A 23 -29.93 -51.18 -0.84
C GLY A 23 -29.32 -51.15 -2.22
N GLN A 24 -28.63 -52.20 -2.56
CA GLN A 24 -28.32 -52.56 -3.92
C GLN A 24 -29.59 -52.44 -4.77
N THR A 25 -29.78 -51.30 -5.39
CA THR A 25 -30.61 -51.18 -6.57
C THR A 25 -29.67 -51.40 -7.73
N GLY A 26 -29.56 -52.66 -8.11
CA GLY A 26 -29.27 -52.96 -9.50
C GLY A 26 -30.35 -52.22 -10.31
N LEU A 27 -29.99 -51.16 -11.00
CA LEU A 27 -30.71 -50.69 -12.13
C LEU A 27 -30.62 -51.86 -13.12
N ASP A 28 -31.68 -52.66 -13.18
CA ASP A 28 -31.96 -53.46 -14.39
C ASP A 28 -32.26 -52.45 -15.51
N ILE A 29 -31.20 -51.88 -16.06
CA ILE A 29 -31.23 -51.24 -17.33
C ILE A 29 -31.41 -52.45 -18.29
N GLU A 30 -32.62 -52.66 -18.79
CA GLU A 30 -32.82 -53.48 -20.01
C GLU A 30 -31.90 -52.83 -21.06
N VAL A 31 -30.69 -53.43 -21.21
CA VAL A 31 -29.78 -53.10 -22.27
C VAL A 31 -30.50 -53.71 -23.50
N GLU A 32 -31.17 -52.84 -24.27
CA GLU A 32 -31.53 -53.21 -25.63
C GLU A 32 -30.24 -53.71 -26.29
N HIS A 33 -30.15 -55.03 -26.47
CA HIS A 33 -29.07 -55.64 -27.22
C HIS A 33 -29.10 -55.07 -28.62
N TYR A 34 -28.33 -54.03 -28.86
CA TYR A 34 -28.09 -53.58 -30.22
C TYR A 34 -27.41 -54.70 -31.00
N VAL A 35 -28.18 -55.36 -31.83
CA VAL A 35 -27.66 -56.43 -32.74
C VAL A 35 -26.83 -55.73 -33.81
N LEU A 36 -25.51 -55.84 -33.68
CA LEU A 36 -24.60 -55.26 -34.67
C LEU A 36 -24.90 -55.94 -36.06
N PRO A 37 -24.81 -55.19 -37.16
CA PRO A 37 -24.91 -55.72 -38.50
C PRO A 37 -23.91 -56.86 -38.72
N GLU A 38 -24.33 -57.97 -39.44
CA GLU A 38 -23.43 -59.03 -39.76
C GLU A 38 -22.12 -58.54 -40.40
N GLY A 39 -20.97 -58.84 -39.78
CA GLY A 39 -19.64 -58.40 -40.20
C GLY A 39 -19.12 -57.13 -39.42
N ALA A 40 -19.90 -56.51 -38.56
CA ALA A 40 -19.42 -55.41 -37.73
C ALA A 40 -18.69 -55.91 -36.48
N ALA A 41 -18.90 -57.15 -36.03
CA ALA A 41 -18.29 -57.77 -34.88
C ALA A 41 -16.75 -57.84 -34.96
N ASP A 42 -16.19 -58.00 -36.16
CA ASP A 42 -14.74 -58.11 -36.39
C ASP A 42 -14.01 -56.73 -36.26
N LYS A 43 -14.78 -55.64 -36.09
CA LYS A 43 -14.21 -54.22 -35.93
C LYS A 43 -14.50 -53.65 -34.58
N VAL A 44 -15.16 -54.34 -33.67
CA VAL A 44 -15.50 -53.85 -32.33
C VAL A 44 -14.52 -54.44 -31.31
N GLU A 45 -13.60 -53.63 -30.80
CA GLU A 45 -12.74 -54.03 -29.69
C GLU A 45 -13.47 -53.78 -28.36
N PRO A 46 -13.56 -54.74 -27.45
CA PRO A 46 -14.12 -54.51 -26.13
C PRO A 46 -13.20 -53.64 -25.31
N VAL A 47 -13.67 -52.49 -24.91
CA VAL A 47 -12.93 -51.54 -24.09
C VAL A 47 -13.51 -51.56 -22.67
N ASP A 48 -12.66 -51.78 -21.67
CA ASP A 48 -13.05 -51.66 -20.28
C ASP A 48 -13.35 -50.21 -19.96
N LEU A 49 -14.58 -49.92 -19.48
CA LEU A 49 -15.07 -48.58 -19.19
C LEU A 49 -14.18 -47.83 -18.18
N GLU A 50 -13.69 -48.54 -17.16
CA GLU A 50 -12.83 -47.93 -16.15
C GLU A 50 -11.47 -47.48 -16.72
N SER A 51 -10.89 -48.32 -17.57
CA SER A 51 -9.61 -48.05 -18.24
C SER A 51 -9.73 -46.88 -19.22
N GLU A 52 -10.83 -46.84 -20.00
CA GLU A 52 -11.08 -45.75 -20.95
C GLU A 52 -11.38 -44.41 -20.24
N MET A 53 -12.18 -44.44 -19.17
CA MET A 53 -12.43 -43.26 -18.35
C MET A 53 -11.14 -42.70 -17.72
N LYS A 54 -10.27 -43.59 -17.20
CA LYS A 54 -8.97 -43.15 -16.63
C LYS A 54 -8.10 -42.52 -17.71
N ARG A 55 -8.02 -43.12 -18.88
CA ARG A 55 -7.22 -42.63 -20.00
C ARG A 55 -7.76 -41.28 -20.49
N SER A 56 -9.05 -41.16 -20.78
CA SER A 56 -9.68 -39.97 -21.27
C SER A 56 -9.55 -38.81 -20.25
N TYR A 57 -9.68 -39.13 -18.96
CA TYR A 57 -9.49 -38.11 -17.91
C TYR A 57 -8.03 -37.64 -17.80
N LEU A 58 -7.06 -38.55 -17.95
CA LEU A 58 -5.65 -38.18 -17.99
C LEU A 58 -5.32 -37.30 -19.21
N ASP A 59 -5.81 -37.68 -20.40
CA ASP A 59 -5.61 -36.95 -21.64
C ASP A 59 -6.25 -35.54 -21.52
N TYR A 60 -7.46 -35.44 -20.96
CA TYR A 60 -8.11 -34.16 -20.67
C TYR A 60 -7.31 -33.31 -19.66
N ALA A 61 -6.87 -33.93 -18.55
CA ALA A 61 -6.09 -33.22 -17.54
C ALA A 61 -4.78 -32.69 -18.12
N MET A 62 -4.06 -33.50 -18.91
CA MET A 62 -2.84 -33.10 -19.60
C MET A 62 -3.09 -31.95 -20.58
N ALA A 63 -4.16 -32.05 -21.40
CA ALA A 63 -4.52 -30.99 -22.34
C ALA A 63 -4.85 -29.69 -21.64
N VAL A 64 -5.54 -29.72 -20.49
CA VAL A 64 -5.86 -28.48 -19.70
C VAL A 64 -4.63 -27.91 -19.01
N ILE A 65 -3.75 -28.74 -18.47
CA ILE A 65 -2.54 -28.32 -17.75
C ILE A 65 -1.56 -27.66 -18.72
N VAL A 66 -1.16 -28.38 -19.78
CA VAL A 66 -0.10 -27.93 -20.69
C VAL A 66 -0.64 -27.02 -21.80
N GLY A 67 -1.82 -27.37 -22.35
CA GLY A 67 -2.39 -26.70 -23.54
C GLY A 67 -3.33 -25.52 -23.24
N ARG A 68 -3.63 -25.18 -21.96
CA ARG A 68 -4.66 -24.17 -21.69
C ARG A 68 -4.39 -23.25 -20.50
N ALA A 69 -4.18 -23.79 -19.29
CA ALA A 69 -4.31 -23.03 -18.06
C ALA A 69 -3.01 -22.45 -17.54
N LEU A 70 -1.87 -23.13 -17.74
CA LEU A 70 -0.59 -22.73 -17.18
C LEU A 70 0.28 -21.98 -18.18
N PRO A 71 1.02 -20.95 -17.73
CA PRO A 71 1.99 -20.24 -18.56
C PRO A 71 3.30 -21.01 -18.69
N ASP A 72 4.01 -20.87 -19.81
CA ASP A 72 5.40 -21.30 -19.96
C ASP A 72 6.33 -20.33 -19.20
N VAL A 73 7.31 -20.88 -18.51
CA VAL A 73 8.24 -20.07 -17.68
C VAL A 73 9.08 -19.10 -18.52
N ARG A 74 9.33 -19.44 -19.79
CA ARG A 74 10.22 -18.68 -20.71
C ARG A 74 9.59 -17.39 -21.21
N ASP A 75 8.33 -17.44 -21.70
CA ASP A 75 7.63 -16.27 -22.26
C ASP A 75 6.45 -15.77 -21.38
N GLY A 76 6.08 -16.51 -20.36
CA GLY A 76 5.01 -16.13 -19.43
C GLY A 76 3.61 -16.21 -20.01
N LEU A 77 3.41 -16.83 -21.15
CA LEU A 77 2.15 -16.83 -21.86
C LEU A 77 1.47 -18.20 -21.80
N LYS A 78 0.15 -18.16 -21.72
CA LYS A 78 -0.70 -19.31 -22.03
C LYS A 78 -0.80 -19.47 -23.55
N PRO A 79 -1.12 -20.66 -24.06
CA PRO A 79 -1.20 -20.90 -25.50
C PRO A 79 -2.11 -19.90 -26.24
N VAL A 80 -3.27 -19.55 -25.68
CA VAL A 80 -4.19 -18.58 -26.31
C VAL A 80 -3.55 -17.20 -26.45
N HIS A 81 -2.86 -16.70 -25.41
CA HIS A 81 -2.20 -15.38 -25.44
C HIS A 81 -1.03 -15.37 -26.43
N ARG A 82 -0.25 -16.44 -26.47
CA ARG A 82 0.86 -16.61 -27.43
C ARG A 82 0.35 -16.58 -28.87
N ARG A 83 -0.71 -17.31 -29.15
CA ARG A 83 -1.37 -17.34 -30.47
C ARG A 83 -1.98 -16.01 -30.85
N VAL A 84 -2.57 -15.27 -29.90
CA VAL A 84 -3.10 -13.91 -30.15
C VAL A 84 -1.97 -12.97 -30.55
N LEU A 85 -0.87 -12.94 -29.79
CA LEU A 85 0.25 -12.05 -30.08
C LEU A 85 0.96 -12.43 -31.39
N TYR A 86 1.14 -13.73 -31.65
CA TYR A 86 1.75 -14.19 -32.90
C TYR A 86 0.87 -13.89 -34.12
N ALA A 87 -0.43 -14.15 -34.03
CA ALA A 87 -1.38 -13.78 -35.10
C ALA A 87 -1.43 -12.27 -35.36
N MET A 88 -1.32 -11.46 -34.29
CA MET A 88 -1.25 -10.00 -34.46
C MET A 88 0.06 -9.57 -35.15
N TYR A 89 1.17 -10.24 -34.86
CA TYR A 89 2.44 -9.99 -35.51
C TYR A 89 2.42 -10.39 -36.96
N ASP A 90 2.00 -11.62 -37.27
CA ASP A 90 1.90 -12.20 -38.61
C ASP A 90 0.92 -11.42 -39.49
N GLY A 91 -0.25 -11.07 -38.97
CA GLY A 91 -1.28 -10.24 -39.62
C GLY A 91 -0.91 -8.75 -39.78
N GLY A 92 0.26 -8.33 -39.24
CA GLY A 92 0.76 -6.97 -39.36
C GLY A 92 0.02 -5.92 -38.54
N TYR A 93 -0.64 -6.30 -37.42
CA TYR A 93 -1.34 -5.39 -36.51
C TYR A 93 -0.37 -4.68 -35.55
N ARG A 94 0.66 -4.05 -36.10
CA ARG A 94 1.80 -3.45 -35.38
C ARG A 94 1.47 -2.09 -34.76
N PRO A 95 2.25 -1.61 -33.77
CA PRO A 95 2.02 -0.32 -33.10
C PRO A 95 2.02 0.90 -34.03
N ASP A 96 2.85 0.87 -35.07
CA ASP A 96 3.00 1.91 -36.08
C ASP A 96 1.87 1.93 -37.14
N ARG A 97 0.96 0.95 -37.11
CA ARG A 97 -0.16 0.83 -38.02
C ARG A 97 -1.47 1.33 -37.40
N ALA A 98 -2.47 1.55 -38.24
CA ALA A 98 -3.82 1.89 -37.80
C ALA A 98 -4.45 0.79 -36.95
N PHE A 99 -5.41 1.15 -36.09
CA PHE A 99 -6.25 0.20 -35.38
C PHE A 99 -7.08 -0.66 -36.35
N ASN A 100 -7.33 -1.89 -35.99
CA ASN A 100 -8.16 -2.82 -36.73
C ASN A 100 -9.30 -3.32 -35.84
N LYS A 101 -10.44 -3.66 -36.45
CA LYS A 101 -11.56 -4.25 -35.69
C LYS A 101 -11.11 -5.50 -34.94
N SER A 102 -11.46 -5.58 -33.65
CA SER A 102 -11.12 -6.75 -32.82
C SER A 102 -11.64 -8.05 -33.42
N ALA A 103 -12.82 -8.00 -34.05
CA ALA A 103 -13.39 -9.14 -34.74
C ALA A 103 -12.51 -9.70 -35.87
N ARG A 104 -11.71 -8.86 -36.54
CA ARG A 104 -10.75 -9.32 -37.56
C ARG A 104 -9.59 -10.07 -36.92
N VAL A 105 -9.00 -9.51 -35.88
CA VAL A 105 -7.92 -10.17 -35.12
C VAL A 105 -8.39 -11.51 -34.56
N VAL A 106 -9.57 -11.54 -33.94
CA VAL A 106 -10.19 -12.79 -33.42
C VAL A 106 -10.40 -13.82 -34.53
N GLY A 107 -10.86 -13.37 -35.70
CA GLY A 107 -11.04 -14.23 -36.87
C GLY A 107 -9.72 -14.87 -37.35
N ASP A 108 -8.65 -14.07 -37.44
CA ASP A 108 -7.32 -14.55 -37.85
C ASP A 108 -6.75 -15.54 -36.82
N VAL A 109 -6.91 -15.29 -35.53
CA VAL A 109 -6.49 -16.22 -34.44
C VAL A 109 -7.25 -17.52 -34.52
N MET A 110 -8.58 -17.47 -34.67
CA MET A 110 -9.45 -18.63 -34.70
C MET A 110 -9.21 -19.49 -35.95
N GLY A 111 -9.05 -18.83 -37.08
CA GLY A 111 -8.90 -19.52 -38.35
C GLY A 111 -7.54 -20.16 -38.55
N ASN A 112 -6.48 -19.55 -38.05
CA ASN A 112 -5.10 -19.97 -38.33
C ASN A 112 -4.45 -20.74 -37.19
N TYR A 113 -4.78 -20.45 -35.91
CA TYR A 113 -3.96 -20.93 -34.79
C TYR A 113 -4.74 -21.55 -33.64
N HIS A 114 -5.94 -21.03 -33.29
CA HIS A 114 -6.65 -21.42 -32.08
C HIS A 114 -8.10 -21.85 -32.36
N PRO A 115 -8.36 -23.14 -32.57
CA PRO A 115 -9.68 -23.68 -33.02
C PRO A 115 -10.66 -23.74 -31.83
N HIS A 116 -10.98 -22.59 -31.24
CA HIS A 116 -11.92 -22.47 -30.12
C HIS A 116 -12.92 -21.31 -30.38
N GLY A 117 -13.92 -21.18 -29.50
CA GLY A 117 -14.95 -20.14 -29.64
C GLY A 117 -14.36 -18.72 -29.66
N ASP A 118 -14.92 -17.89 -30.54
CA ASP A 118 -14.51 -16.49 -30.74
C ASP A 118 -14.63 -15.64 -29.46
N THR A 119 -15.61 -15.90 -28.61
CA THR A 119 -15.80 -15.21 -27.34
C THR A 119 -14.60 -15.44 -26.42
N ALA A 120 -14.11 -16.68 -26.30
CA ALA A 120 -12.95 -17.00 -25.45
C ALA A 120 -11.67 -16.32 -25.94
N ILE A 121 -11.49 -16.23 -27.27
CA ILE A 121 -10.34 -15.52 -27.87
C ILE A 121 -10.46 -14.03 -27.65
N TYR A 122 -11.67 -13.47 -27.82
CA TYR A 122 -11.91 -12.05 -27.58
C TYR A 122 -11.68 -11.66 -26.11
N ASP A 123 -12.18 -12.45 -25.16
CA ASP A 123 -11.96 -12.24 -23.72
C ASP A 123 -10.47 -12.28 -23.35
N ALA A 124 -9.69 -13.16 -23.97
CA ALA A 124 -8.24 -13.19 -23.81
C ALA A 124 -7.58 -11.90 -24.36
N LEU A 125 -7.98 -11.46 -25.54
CA LEU A 125 -7.51 -10.22 -26.15
C LEU A 125 -7.87 -8.99 -25.29
N VAL A 126 -9.10 -8.92 -24.79
CA VAL A 126 -9.58 -7.84 -23.89
C VAL A 126 -8.69 -7.72 -22.68
N ARG A 127 -8.34 -8.84 -22.02
CA ARG A 127 -7.45 -8.86 -20.85
C ARG A 127 -6.04 -8.37 -21.15
N LEU A 128 -5.53 -8.57 -22.37
CA LEU A 128 -4.22 -8.03 -22.78
C LEU A 128 -4.21 -6.51 -22.97
N ILE A 129 -5.40 -5.89 -23.04
CA ILE A 129 -5.58 -4.44 -23.26
C ILE A 129 -5.84 -3.71 -21.94
N GLN A 130 -6.51 -4.36 -20.97
CA GLN A 130 -6.96 -3.74 -19.72
C GLN A 130 -5.79 -3.40 -18.80
N ASP A 131 -5.59 -2.12 -18.52
CA ASP A 131 -4.48 -1.58 -17.71
C ASP A 131 -4.67 -1.79 -16.19
N TRP A 132 -5.86 -2.19 -15.75
CA TRP A 132 -6.14 -2.64 -14.38
C TRP A 132 -5.97 -4.17 -14.20
N VAL A 133 -5.76 -4.92 -15.31
CA VAL A 133 -5.49 -6.37 -15.30
C VAL A 133 -4.01 -6.65 -15.56
N GLN A 134 -3.43 -5.96 -16.57
CA GLN A 134 -2.03 -6.09 -16.95
C GLN A 134 -1.21 -4.94 -16.36
N ARG A 135 -0.12 -5.25 -15.68
CA ARG A 135 0.80 -4.20 -15.22
C ARG A 135 1.43 -3.44 -16.38
N TYR A 136 1.72 -4.15 -17.46
CA TYR A 136 2.21 -3.64 -18.74
C TYR A 136 1.40 -4.26 -19.88
N PRO A 137 0.36 -3.58 -20.38
CA PRO A 137 -0.50 -4.10 -21.45
C PRO A 137 0.25 -4.47 -22.72
N LEU A 138 -0.13 -5.60 -23.32
CA LEU A 138 0.49 -6.12 -24.54
C LEU A 138 -0.28 -5.76 -25.80
N ALA A 139 -1.51 -5.28 -25.68
CA ALA A 139 -2.31 -4.76 -26.78
C ALA A 139 -2.88 -3.39 -26.43
N LEU A 140 -3.11 -2.58 -27.45
CA LEU A 140 -3.78 -1.29 -27.35
C LEU A 140 -5.19 -1.42 -27.87
N GLY A 141 -6.13 -0.79 -27.20
CA GLY A 141 -7.55 -0.80 -27.56
C GLY A 141 -8.09 0.59 -27.87
N GLN A 142 -9.05 0.65 -28.80
CA GLN A 142 -9.89 1.81 -29.08
C GLN A 142 -11.36 1.42 -29.01
N GLY A 143 -12.13 2.09 -28.13
CA GLY A 143 -13.52 1.75 -27.82
C GLY A 143 -13.68 1.33 -26.35
N ASN A 144 -14.79 0.70 -26.03
CA ASN A 144 -15.09 0.25 -24.67
C ASN A 144 -14.61 -1.19 -24.47
N PHE A 145 -13.57 -1.35 -23.66
CA PHE A 145 -13.02 -2.64 -23.22
C PHE A 145 -13.41 -3.01 -21.77
N GLY A 146 -14.49 -2.43 -21.25
CA GLY A 146 -14.97 -2.67 -19.89
C GLY A 146 -14.44 -1.68 -18.86
N SER A 147 -14.75 -1.95 -17.61
CA SER A 147 -14.27 -1.22 -16.43
C SER A 147 -13.76 -2.21 -15.36
N PRO A 148 -13.09 -1.74 -14.30
CA PRO A 148 -12.79 -2.57 -13.14
C PRO A 148 -14.04 -3.11 -12.43
N GLY A 149 -15.19 -2.46 -12.63
CA GLY A 149 -16.50 -2.85 -12.10
C GLY A 149 -17.18 -3.96 -12.91
N ASN A 150 -18.53 -3.88 -12.98
CA ASN A 150 -19.34 -4.89 -13.65
C ASN A 150 -19.56 -4.65 -15.15
N ASP A 151 -19.04 -3.55 -15.70
CA ASP A 151 -19.15 -3.26 -17.11
C ASP A 151 -18.24 -4.16 -17.93
N GLY A 152 -18.83 -4.99 -18.78
CA GLY A 152 -18.09 -5.80 -19.74
C GLY A 152 -17.61 -5.02 -20.95
N ALA A 153 -16.67 -5.61 -21.70
CA ALA A 153 -16.25 -5.07 -22.98
C ALA A 153 -17.41 -5.05 -24.00
N ALA A 154 -17.44 -4.04 -24.84
CA ALA A 154 -18.37 -3.98 -25.98
C ALA A 154 -18.07 -5.14 -26.95
N ALA A 155 -19.07 -5.55 -27.75
CA ALA A 155 -18.90 -6.63 -28.70
C ALA A 155 -17.74 -6.33 -29.68
N GLN A 156 -16.99 -7.38 -30.05
CA GLN A 156 -15.77 -7.34 -30.87
C GLN A 156 -15.91 -6.59 -32.23
N ARG A 157 -17.12 -6.46 -32.77
CA ARG A 157 -17.42 -5.69 -33.98
C ARG A 157 -17.34 -4.16 -33.77
N TYR A 158 -17.43 -3.67 -32.53
CA TYR A 158 -17.34 -2.25 -32.22
C TYR A 158 -15.95 -1.81 -31.80
N THR A 159 -15.23 -2.64 -31.10
CA THR A 159 -13.88 -2.33 -30.59
C THR A 159 -12.82 -2.50 -31.68
N GLU A 160 -11.71 -1.82 -31.50
CA GLU A 160 -10.53 -1.90 -32.38
C GLU A 160 -9.27 -2.10 -31.55
N THR A 161 -8.31 -2.83 -32.11
CA THR A 161 -7.06 -3.17 -31.42
C THR A 161 -5.85 -3.17 -32.33
N LYS A 162 -4.68 -3.10 -31.72
CA LYS A 162 -3.34 -3.33 -32.29
C LYS A 162 -2.36 -3.73 -31.20
N MET A 163 -1.20 -4.25 -31.56
CA MET A 163 -0.12 -4.56 -30.59
C MET A 163 0.34 -3.30 -29.85
N ALA A 164 0.66 -3.44 -28.56
CA ALA A 164 1.37 -2.40 -27.82
C ALA A 164 2.86 -2.38 -28.22
N PRO A 165 3.56 -1.25 -28.07
CA PRO A 165 5.00 -1.17 -28.36
C PRO A 165 5.83 -2.23 -27.61
N LEU A 166 5.51 -2.48 -26.35
CA LEU A 166 6.18 -3.50 -25.53
C LEU A 166 5.96 -4.93 -26.05
N ALA A 167 4.80 -5.21 -26.64
CA ALA A 167 4.52 -6.53 -27.21
C ALA A 167 5.43 -6.88 -28.41
N MET A 168 6.00 -5.87 -29.08
CA MET A 168 6.99 -6.10 -30.13
C MET A 168 8.28 -6.74 -29.57
N GLU A 169 8.63 -6.46 -28.33
CA GLU A 169 9.80 -7.08 -27.68
C GLU A 169 9.54 -8.55 -27.29
N MET A 170 8.27 -9.00 -27.27
CA MET A 170 7.93 -10.43 -27.10
C MET A 170 8.20 -11.24 -28.36
N VAL A 171 8.00 -10.66 -29.54
CA VAL A 171 8.06 -11.34 -30.86
C VAL A 171 9.26 -10.91 -31.69
N ARG A 172 10.10 -10.01 -31.20
CA ARG A 172 11.25 -9.47 -31.94
C ARG A 172 12.21 -10.57 -32.33
N ASP A 173 12.68 -10.52 -33.56
CA ASP A 173 13.61 -11.46 -34.17
C ASP A 173 13.05 -12.91 -34.29
N ILE A 174 11.71 -13.12 -34.22
CA ILE A 174 11.09 -14.45 -34.32
C ILE A 174 11.35 -15.11 -35.69
N ASP A 175 11.52 -14.30 -36.75
CA ASP A 175 11.80 -14.74 -38.12
C ASP A 175 13.28 -15.16 -38.33
N GLU A 176 14.10 -15.04 -37.26
CA GLU A 176 15.54 -15.34 -37.32
C GLU A 176 15.91 -16.68 -36.66
N ASP A 177 15.01 -17.66 -36.71
CA ASP A 177 15.21 -19.02 -36.16
C ASP A 177 15.54 -19.04 -34.65
N THR A 178 14.99 -18.08 -33.91
CA THR A 178 15.24 -17.87 -32.47
C THR A 178 14.55 -18.86 -31.55
N VAL A 179 13.42 -19.42 -32.00
CA VAL A 179 12.58 -20.36 -31.24
C VAL A 179 12.11 -21.49 -32.15
N ASP A 180 11.66 -22.59 -31.52
CA ASP A 180 11.12 -23.72 -32.27
C ASP A 180 9.71 -23.39 -32.78
N MET A 181 9.45 -23.80 -34.01
CA MET A 181 8.15 -23.74 -34.66
C MET A 181 7.52 -25.11 -34.70
N GLN A 182 6.20 -25.18 -34.56
CA GLN A 182 5.40 -26.40 -34.72
C GLN A 182 4.27 -26.18 -35.70
N ASP A 183 3.75 -27.25 -36.27
CA ASP A 183 2.57 -27.17 -37.10
C ASP A 183 1.35 -26.73 -36.27
N ASN A 184 0.51 -25.88 -36.88
CA ASN A 184 -0.78 -25.50 -36.25
C ASN A 184 -1.74 -26.72 -36.25
N TYR A 185 -2.95 -26.53 -35.74
CA TYR A 185 -3.96 -27.58 -35.54
C TYR A 185 -4.38 -28.34 -36.83
N ASP A 186 -4.21 -27.73 -38.03
CA ASP A 186 -4.56 -28.35 -39.31
C ASP A 186 -3.34 -28.63 -40.24
N GLY A 187 -2.14 -28.37 -39.75
CA GLY A 187 -0.88 -28.63 -40.45
C GLY A 187 -0.62 -27.74 -41.67
N LYS A 188 -1.33 -26.61 -41.82
CA LYS A 188 -1.18 -25.72 -42.98
C LYS A 188 -0.27 -24.54 -42.69
N GLN A 189 -0.11 -24.17 -41.45
CA GLN A 189 0.75 -23.07 -40.99
C GLN A 189 1.59 -23.51 -39.83
N GLN A 190 2.60 -22.73 -39.49
CA GLN A 190 3.44 -22.95 -38.32
C GLN A 190 3.18 -21.88 -37.25
N GLU A 191 3.22 -22.33 -36.02
CA GLU A 191 3.11 -21.46 -34.86
C GLU A 191 4.33 -21.64 -33.93
N PRO A 192 4.76 -20.62 -33.18
CA PRO A 192 5.89 -20.76 -32.25
C PRO A 192 5.49 -21.55 -31.02
N VAL A 193 6.37 -22.48 -30.59
CA VAL A 193 6.24 -23.20 -29.34
C VAL A 193 6.32 -22.25 -28.13
N VAL A 194 7.18 -21.23 -28.24
CA VAL A 194 7.43 -20.19 -27.26
C VAL A 194 7.85 -18.92 -27.99
N LEU A 195 7.59 -17.74 -27.43
CA LEU A 195 8.08 -16.49 -27.99
C LEU A 195 9.51 -16.17 -27.52
N PRO A 196 10.30 -15.38 -28.29
CA PRO A 196 11.63 -14.94 -27.85
C PRO A 196 11.64 -14.19 -26.53
N ALA A 197 10.63 -13.38 -26.23
CA ALA A 197 10.35 -12.71 -24.95
C ALA A 197 11.57 -12.02 -24.33
N ARG A 198 12.05 -10.94 -24.96
CA ARG A 198 13.28 -10.22 -24.58
C ARG A 198 13.28 -9.56 -23.18
N TYR A 199 12.18 -9.66 -22.45
CA TYR A 199 12.03 -9.28 -21.04
C TYR A 199 11.25 -10.36 -20.28
N PRO A 200 11.43 -10.50 -18.95
CA PRO A 200 10.84 -11.57 -18.16
C PRO A 200 9.33 -11.34 -17.92
N ASN A 201 8.53 -11.48 -18.97
CA ASN A 201 7.10 -11.15 -18.99
C ASN A 201 6.29 -11.86 -17.88
N LEU A 202 6.64 -13.11 -17.53
CA LEU A 202 5.92 -13.84 -16.49
C LEU A 202 6.01 -13.17 -15.11
N LEU A 203 7.18 -12.61 -14.77
CA LEU A 203 7.34 -11.84 -13.53
C LEU A 203 6.73 -10.45 -13.64
N VAL A 204 6.89 -9.80 -14.80
CA VAL A 204 6.46 -8.41 -15.00
C VAL A 204 4.94 -8.28 -15.04
N ASN A 205 4.23 -9.16 -15.74
CA ASN A 205 2.77 -9.13 -15.87
C ASN A 205 2.04 -10.15 -14.97
N GLY A 206 2.76 -11.16 -14.45
CA GLY A 206 2.13 -12.23 -13.72
C GLY A 206 1.26 -13.16 -14.58
N SER A 207 0.60 -14.09 -13.95
CA SER A 207 -0.39 -14.99 -14.61
C SER A 207 -1.28 -15.63 -13.56
N SER A 208 -2.58 -15.79 -13.85
CA SER A 208 -3.50 -16.57 -13.02
C SER A 208 -4.24 -17.59 -13.86
N GLY A 209 -4.45 -18.81 -13.36
CA GLY A 209 -5.16 -19.86 -14.10
C GLY A 209 -5.51 -21.05 -13.24
N ILE A 210 -6.62 -21.69 -13.60
CA ILE A 210 -7.13 -22.88 -12.90
C ILE A 210 -7.05 -24.07 -13.86
N ALA A 211 -6.26 -25.06 -13.50
CA ALA A 211 -6.12 -26.34 -14.22
C ALA A 211 -6.78 -27.48 -13.44
N VAL A 212 -6.67 -28.69 -13.94
CA VAL A 212 -7.14 -29.87 -13.22
C VAL A 212 -6.17 -30.23 -12.10
N GLY A 213 -6.63 -30.20 -10.86
CA GLY A 213 -5.83 -30.53 -9.66
C GLY A 213 -4.78 -29.50 -9.26
N MET A 214 -4.63 -28.39 -9.99
CA MET A 214 -3.68 -27.33 -9.65
C MET A 214 -4.13 -25.96 -10.18
N ALA A 215 -3.61 -24.89 -9.58
CA ALA A 215 -3.85 -23.53 -10.03
C ALA A 215 -2.54 -22.73 -9.98
N THR A 216 -2.40 -21.75 -10.87
CA THR A 216 -1.32 -20.77 -10.84
C THR A 216 -1.86 -19.40 -10.47
N ASN A 217 -1.12 -18.65 -9.67
CA ASN A 217 -1.42 -17.27 -9.33
C ASN A 217 -0.10 -16.52 -9.05
N ILE A 218 0.51 -16.02 -10.12
CA ILE A 218 1.81 -15.33 -10.08
C ILE A 218 1.53 -13.83 -10.08
N PRO A 219 2.01 -13.07 -9.06
CA PRO A 219 1.79 -11.64 -9.00
C PRO A 219 2.66 -10.89 -10.03
N PRO A 220 2.20 -9.74 -10.53
CA PRO A 220 3.00 -8.85 -11.37
C PRO A 220 4.04 -8.09 -10.54
N HIS A 221 5.13 -7.63 -11.21
CA HIS A 221 6.23 -6.91 -10.58
C HIS A 221 6.66 -5.69 -11.41
N ASN A 222 7.35 -4.77 -10.78
CA ASN A 222 7.93 -3.62 -11.46
C ASN A 222 9.07 -4.05 -12.39
N MET A 223 9.04 -3.57 -13.63
CA MET A 223 10.01 -3.96 -14.67
C MET A 223 11.45 -3.57 -14.30
N ARG A 224 11.64 -2.37 -13.70
CA ARG A 224 12.98 -1.90 -13.30
C ARG A 224 13.58 -2.77 -12.21
N GLU A 225 12.78 -3.17 -11.23
CA GLU A 225 13.22 -4.02 -10.13
C GLU A 225 13.60 -5.42 -10.60
N VAL A 226 12.74 -6.05 -11.41
CA VAL A 226 13.02 -7.38 -11.98
C VAL A 226 14.26 -7.34 -12.85
N ALA A 227 14.40 -6.32 -13.71
CA ALA A 227 15.56 -6.17 -14.56
C ALA A 227 16.85 -5.97 -13.77
N ALA A 228 16.82 -5.17 -12.69
CA ALA A 228 17.98 -5.01 -11.81
C ALA A 228 18.40 -6.34 -11.16
N GLY A 229 17.45 -7.18 -10.79
CA GLY A 229 17.72 -8.54 -10.32
C GLY A 229 18.34 -9.45 -11.38
N VAL A 230 17.79 -9.41 -12.60
CA VAL A 230 18.32 -10.17 -13.74
C VAL A 230 19.74 -9.72 -14.10
N GLN A 231 19.99 -8.40 -14.16
CA GLN A 231 21.32 -7.85 -14.46
C GLN A 231 22.36 -8.32 -13.43
N TRP A 232 22.01 -8.31 -12.14
CA TRP A 232 22.89 -8.85 -11.12
C TRP A 232 23.26 -10.31 -11.38
N TYR A 233 22.30 -11.16 -11.78
CA TYR A 233 22.55 -12.57 -12.09
C TYR A 233 23.44 -12.73 -13.34
N LEU A 234 23.27 -11.90 -14.35
CA LEU A 234 24.10 -11.91 -15.54
C LEU A 234 25.57 -11.53 -15.25
N GLU A 235 25.79 -10.65 -14.27
CA GLU A 235 27.12 -10.23 -13.81
C GLU A 235 27.78 -11.26 -12.88
N HIS A 236 26.98 -12.10 -12.20
CA HIS A 236 27.45 -13.09 -11.21
C HIS A 236 27.03 -14.52 -11.61
N PRO A 237 27.56 -15.04 -12.75
CA PRO A 237 27.13 -16.34 -13.28
C PRO A 237 27.49 -17.53 -12.39
N GLU A 238 28.48 -17.38 -11.50
CA GLU A 238 28.93 -18.41 -10.56
C GLU A 238 28.16 -18.39 -9.22
N ALA A 239 27.24 -17.43 -9.06
CA ALA A 239 26.45 -17.31 -7.83
C ALA A 239 25.60 -18.58 -7.60
N THR A 240 25.56 -19.02 -6.37
CA THR A 240 24.67 -20.09 -5.95
C THR A 240 23.21 -19.62 -6.01
N ARG A 241 22.28 -20.56 -6.02
CA ARG A 241 20.83 -20.21 -6.01
C ARG A 241 20.43 -19.41 -4.78
N GLU A 242 21.04 -19.64 -3.64
CA GLU A 242 20.80 -18.90 -2.41
C GLU A 242 21.28 -17.45 -2.51
N GLU A 243 22.52 -17.25 -3.01
CA GLU A 243 23.07 -15.91 -3.24
C GLU A 243 22.24 -15.13 -4.27
N LEU A 244 21.79 -15.80 -5.33
CA LEU A 244 20.86 -15.18 -6.30
C LEU A 244 19.55 -14.78 -5.63
N LEU A 245 18.95 -15.63 -4.80
CA LEU A 245 17.68 -15.35 -4.13
C LEU A 245 17.84 -14.15 -3.18
N GLU A 246 18.91 -14.08 -2.38
CA GLU A 246 19.17 -12.93 -1.51
C GLU A 246 19.40 -11.64 -2.31
N ALA A 247 20.12 -11.72 -3.41
CA ALA A 247 20.32 -10.58 -4.31
C ALA A 247 19.00 -10.09 -4.94
N LEU A 248 18.09 -11.02 -5.27
CA LEU A 248 16.76 -10.69 -5.79
C LEU A 248 15.87 -10.06 -4.71
N LEU A 249 15.88 -10.59 -3.49
CA LEU A 249 15.12 -10.02 -2.34
C LEU A 249 15.55 -8.58 -2.01
N ALA A 250 16.80 -8.24 -2.28
CA ALA A 250 17.31 -6.88 -2.08
C ALA A 250 16.90 -5.90 -3.20
N ARG A 251 16.57 -6.38 -4.41
CA ARG A 251 16.29 -5.57 -5.60
C ARG A 251 14.83 -5.59 -6.02
N VAL A 252 14.17 -6.74 -5.89
CA VAL A 252 12.74 -6.92 -6.18
C VAL A 252 11.99 -6.80 -4.86
N HIS A 253 11.55 -5.59 -4.54
CA HIS A 253 11.01 -5.27 -3.22
C HIS A 253 9.71 -6.01 -2.91
N GLY A 254 8.91 -6.33 -3.93
CA GLY A 254 7.63 -7.02 -3.81
C GLY A 254 6.81 -6.94 -5.09
N PRO A 255 5.64 -7.56 -5.15
CA PRO A 255 4.69 -7.37 -6.23
C PRO A 255 4.36 -5.90 -6.47
N ASP A 256 4.05 -5.56 -7.72
CA ASP A 256 3.65 -4.22 -8.15
C ASP A 256 2.35 -4.33 -8.97
N PHE A 257 1.23 -4.13 -8.29
CA PHE A 257 -0.08 -4.35 -8.88
C PHE A 257 -0.53 -3.18 -9.76
N PRO A 258 -1.23 -3.44 -10.88
CA PRO A 258 -1.71 -2.40 -11.79
C PRO A 258 -2.63 -1.37 -11.11
N THR A 259 -3.39 -1.79 -10.11
CA THR A 259 -4.33 -0.95 -9.35
C THR A 259 -3.70 -0.18 -8.19
N GLY A 260 -2.36 -0.24 -8.01
CA GLY A 260 -1.67 0.37 -6.88
C GLY A 260 -1.94 -0.35 -5.56
N ALA A 261 -2.57 0.32 -4.63
CA ALA A 261 -2.88 -0.14 -3.28
C ALA A 261 -1.62 -0.39 -2.42
N GLN A 262 -1.80 -0.88 -1.21
CA GLN A 262 -0.72 -1.12 -0.25
C GLN A 262 -0.53 -2.60 0.01
N ILE A 263 0.72 -3.04 0.16
CA ILE A 263 1.07 -4.37 0.68
C ILE A 263 1.50 -4.21 2.14
N LEU A 264 0.92 -5.03 3.01
CA LEU A 264 1.18 -5.00 4.44
C LEU A 264 2.29 -5.98 4.83
N GLY A 265 3.44 -5.43 5.24
CA GLY A 265 4.59 -6.21 5.69
C GLY A 265 5.39 -6.88 4.57
N ARG A 266 6.59 -7.33 4.87
CA ARG A 266 7.50 -8.02 3.93
C ARG A 266 7.50 -9.53 4.07
N LYS A 267 7.03 -10.06 5.22
CA LYS A 267 7.11 -11.48 5.55
C LYS A 267 6.41 -12.37 4.50
N GLY A 268 5.20 -11.98 4.07
CA GLY A 268 4.46 -12.72 3.04
C GLY A 268 5.18 -12.67 1.67
N ILE A 269 5.80 -11.53 1.32
CA ILE A 269 6.59 -11.39 0.09
C ILE A 269 7.80 -12.34 0.13
N GLU A 270 8.56 -12.34 1.22
CA GLU A 270 9.74 -13.20 1.39
C GLU A 270 9.38 -14.69 1.35
N GLU A 271 8.29 -15.08 1.99
CA GLU A 271 7.78 -16.46 1.95
C GLU A 271 7.48 -16.89 0.51
N VAL A 272 6.75 -16.06 -0.25
CA VAL A 272 6.42 -16.32 -1.65
C VAL A 272 7.67 -16.43 -2.52
N TYR A 273 8.63 -15.53 -2.34
CA TYR A 273 9.84 -15.53 -3.16
C TYR A 273 10.77 -16.71 -2.86
N ARG A 274 10.81 -17.19 -1.61
CA ARG A 274 11.61 -18.37 -1.22
C ARG A 274 10.93 -19.69 -1.59
N THR A 275 9.62 -19.79 -1.40
CA THR A 275 8.90 -21.09 -1.51
C THR A 275 8.04 -21.22 -2.77
N GLY A 276 7.76 -20.10 -3.44
CA GLY A 276 6.80 -20.02 -4.54
C GLY A 276 5.34 -20.02 -4.08
N ARG A 277 5.04 -19.97 -2.77
CA ARG A 277 3.67 -19.97 -2.23
C ARG A 277 3.58 -19.12 -0.98
N GLY A 278 2.44 -18.46 -0.79
CA GLY A 278 2.15 -17.72 0.43
C GLY A 278 1.09 -16.64 0.21
N PRO A 279 0.53 -16.09 1.30
CA PRO A 279 -0.39 -14.97 1.24
C PRO A 279 0.37 -13.64 1.24
N ILE A 280 -0.03 -12.72 0.37
CA ILE A 280 0.42 -11.33 0.38
C ILE A 280 -0.80 -10.48 0.71
N THR A 281 -0.79 -9.82 1.87
CA THR A 281 -1.92 -9.00 2.31
C THR A 281 -1.89 -7.65 1.62
N MET A 282 -2.97 -7.34 0.89
CA MET A 282 -3.18 -6.07 0.21
C MET A 282 -4.24 -5.25 0.94
N ARG A 283 -4.10 -3.93 0.91
CA ARG A 283 -5.04 -2.99 1.52
C ARG A 283 -5.30 -1.81 0.57
N ALA A 284 -6.56 -1.39 0.50
CA ALA A 284 -6.98 -0.20 -0.21
C ALA A 284 -6.36 1.07 0.38
N VAL A 285 -6.10 2.06 -0.47
CA VAL A 285 -5.78 3.43 -0.02
C VAL A 285 -7.08 4.16 0.26
N VAL A 286 -7.25 4.58 1.51
CA VAL A 286 -8.47 5.26 1.98
C VAL A 286 -8.09 6.54 2.70
N ASN A 287 -8.56 7.67 2.18
CA ASN A 287 -8.37 8.99 2.75
C ASN A 287 -9.60 9.41 3.57
N VAL A 288 -9.39 10.14 4.65
CA VAL A 288 -10.48 10.75 5.41
C VAL A 288 -10.63 12.18 4.94
N GLU A 289 -11.74 12.48 4.26
CA GLU A 289 -12.03 13.82 3.72
C GLU A 289 -13.30 14.40 4.37
N GLU A 290 -13.39 15.72 4.45
CA GLU A 290 -14.65 16.38 4.80
C GLU A 290 -15.33 16.90 3.53
N ILE A 291 -16.44 16.28 3.15
CA ILE A 291 -17.22 16.63 1.96
C ILE A 291 -18.58 17.16 2.39
N GLN A 292 -18.88 18.41 2.04
CA GLN A 292 -20.15 19.10 2.36
C GLN A 292 -20.49 19.07 3.88
N GLY A 293 -19.48 19.24 4.75
CA GLY A 293 -19.66 19.24 6.20
C GLY A 293 -19.94 17.85 6.80
N ARG A 294 -19.58 16.78 6.09
CA ARG A 294 -19.63 15.39 6.56
C ARG A 294 -18.27 14.72 6.40
N THR A 295 -17.88 13.95 7.39
CA THR A 295 -16.71 13.08 7.30
C THR A 295 -17.01 11.93 6.34
N CYS A 296 -16.13 11.72 5.37
CA CYS A 296 -16.22 10.68 4.36
C CYS A 296 -14.93 9.85 4.36
N LEU A 297 -15.06 8.57 4.08
CA LEU A 297 -13.94 7.72 3.71
C LEU A 297 -13.91 7.66 2.18
N VAL A 298 -12.82 8.11 1.59
CA VAL A 298 -12.64 8.17 0.15
C VAL A 298 -11.63 7.13 -0.27
N VAL A 299 -12.08 6.09 -0.98
CA VAL A 299 -11.24 5.00 -1.48
C VAL A 299 -10.71 5.40 -2.84
N THR A 300 -9.39 5.59 -2.95
CA THR A 300 -8.72 6.01 -4.17
C THR A 300 -8.00 4.87 -4.89
N GLU A 301 -7.66 3.80 -4.18
CA GLU A 301 -7.04 2.61 -4.76
C GLU A 301 -7.60 1.35 -4.09
N LEU A 302 -7.81 0.31 -4.88
CA LEU A 302 -8.36 -0.96 -4.43
C LEU A 302 -7.33 -2.09 -4.55
N PRO A 303 -7.38 -3.10 -3.67
CA PRO A 303 -6.59 -4.32 -3.84
C PRO A 303 -6.79 -4.92 -5.22
N TYR A 304 -5.72 -5.46 -5.79
CA TYR A 304 -5.75 -6.06 -7.12
C TYR A 304 -6.83 -7.15 -7.25
N MET A 305 -7.54 -7.16 -8.35
CA MET A 305 -8.69 -8.03 -8.64
C MET A 305 -9.95 -7.78 -7.78
N THR A 306 -10.02 -6.71 -7.02
CA THR A 306 -11.24 -6.33 -6.31
C THR A 306 -12.19 -5.59 -7.26
N ASN A 307 -13.42 -6.05 -7.35
CA ASN A 307 -14.46 -5.40 -8.13
C ASN A 307 -15.16 -4.31 -7.28
N PRO A 308 -15.12 -3.02 -7.68
CA PRO A 308 -15.68 -1.92 -6.90
C PRO A 308 -17.20 -1.99 -6.71
N ASP A 309 -17.94 -2.44 -7.71
CA ASP A 309 -19.41 -2.54 -7.62
C ASP A 309 -19.85 -3.64 -6.65
N ASN A 310 -19.19 -4.80 -6.73
CA ASN A 310 -19.45 -5.91 -5.80
C ASN A 310 -19.03 -5.54 -4.37
N LEU A 311 -17.94 -4.81 -4.19
CA LEU A 311 -17.52 -4.27 -2.91
C LEU A 311 -18.57 -3.31 -2.34
N ALA A 312 -19.07 -2.36 -3.15
CA ALA A 312 -20.11 -1.41 -2.74
C ALA A 312 -21.39 -2.14 -2.35
N ALA A 313 -21.83 -3.12 -3.15
CA ALA A 313 -23.00 -3.95 -2.85
C ALA A 313 -22.85 -4.71 -1.52
N LYS A 314 -21.69 -5.29 -1.27
CA LYS A 314 -21.36 -6.01 -0.03
C LYS A 314 -21.33 -5.08 1.20
N ILE A 315 -20.76 -3.88 1.07
CA ILE A 315 -20.80 -2.88 2.14
C ILE A 315 -22.25 -2.51 2.46
N ALA A 316 -23.08 -2.23 1.44
CA ALA A 316 -24.48 -1.89 1.62
C ALA A 316 -25.28 -3.03 2.30
N GLU A 317 -25.01 -4.29 1.95
CA GLU A 317 -25.59 -5.46 2.61
C GLU A 317 -25.20 -5.51 4.10
N MET A 318 -23.93 -5.35 4.43
CA MET A 318 -23.43 -5.38 5.81
C MET A 318 -23.99 -4.24 6.67
N VAL A 319 -24.20 -3.05 6.08
CA VAL A 319 -24.86 -1.93 6.76
C VAL A 319 -26.33 -2.27 7.05
N ARG A 320 -27.04 -2.87 6.11
CA ARG A 320 -28.42 -3.30 6.23
C ARG A 320 -28.59 -4.40 7.28
N ASP A 321 -27.67 -5.35 7.33
CA ASP A 321 -27.63 -6.44 8.31
C ASP A 321 -27.15 -5.97 9.71
N GLY A 322 -26.77 -4.70 9.87
CA GLY A 322 -26.27 -4.14 11.12
C GLY A 322 -24.87 -4.64 11.54
N LYS A 323 -24.14 -5.31 10.64
CA LYS A 323 -22.75 -5.77 10.92
C LYS A 323 -21.74 -4.61 10.92
N ILE A 324 -21.99 -3.59 10.09
CA ILE A 324 -21.21 -2.34 10.07
C ILE A 324 -22.18 -1.20 10.36
N SER A 325 -21.89 -0.43 11.39
CA SER A 325 -22.63 0.79 11.76
C SER A 325 -21.83 2.04 11.39
N GLY A 326 -22.47 3.19 11.35
CA GLY A 326 -21.78 4.46 11.16
C GLY A 326 -21.71 4.95 9.71
N ILE A 327 -22.13 4.17 8.72
CA ILE A 327 -22.24 4.59 7.31
C ILE A 327 -23.65 5.18 7.06
N ALA A 328 -23.70 6.35 6.40
CA ALA A 328 -24.92 7.03 6.03
C ALA A 328 -25.29 6.84 4.56
N ASP A 329 -24.30 6.89 3.66
CA ASP A 329 -24.48 6.84 2.21
C ASP A 329 -23.20 6.36 1.53
N MET A 330 -23.28 5.90 0.29
CA MET A 330 -22.13 5.57 -0.56
C MET A 330 -22.36 6.13 -1.96
N ARG A 331 -21.31 6.65 -2.57
CA ARG A 331 -21.34 7.18 -3.93
C ARG A 331 -20.09 6.73 -4.68
N ASP A 332 -20.28 6.25 -5.89
CA ASP A 332 -19.18 6.04 -6.82
C ASP A 332 -19.01 7.31 -7.68
N GLU A 333 -17.87 7.95 -7.49
CA GLU A 333 -17.45 9.15 -8.22
C GLU A 333 -16.28 8.82 -9.17
N THR A 334 -16.06 7.53 -9.45
CA THR A 334 -15.01 7.04 -10.35
C THR A 334 -15.23 7.55 -11.77
N SER A 335 -14.19 8.09 -12.36
CA SER A 335 -14.21 8.57 -13.76
C SER A 335 -12.83 8.52 -14.38
N GLY A 336 -12.75 8.62 -15.71
CA GLY A 336 -11.47 8.71 -16.42
C GLY A 336 -10.59 9.92 -16.04
N ARG A 337 -11.17 10.92 -15.34
CA ARG A 337 -10.42 12.10 -14.84
C ARG A 337 -9.98 11.97 -13.39
N THR A 338 -10.84 11.38 -12.55
CA THR A 338 -10.60 11.26 -11.10
C THR A 338 -9.89 9.97 -10.72
N GLY A 339 -9.82 8.99 -11.63
CA GLY A 339 -9.44 7.62 -11.27
C GLY A 339 -10.48 6.96 -10.39
N GLN A 340 -10.10 5.93 -9.65
CA GLN A 340 -10.95 5.25 -8.67
C GLN A 340 -11.32 6.23 -7.54
N ARG A 341 -12.62 6.40 -7.28
CA ARG A 341 -13.11 7.27 -6.21
C ARG A 341 -14.46 6.78 -5.67
N LEU A 342 -14.40 5.85 -4.69
CA LEU A 342 -15.58 5.40 -3.97
C LEU A 342 -15.69 6.20 -2.66
N VAL A 343 -16.74 7.02 -2.52
CA VAL A 343 -16.98 7.90 -1.38
C VAL A 343 -17.98 7.25 -0.43
N ILE A 344 -17.54 6.92 0.79
CA ILE A 344 -18.38 6.36 1.85
C ILE A 344 -18.68 7.47 2.87
N VAL A 345 -19.90 7.97 2.88
CA VAL A 345 -20.33 9.08 3.75
C VAL A 345 -20.68 8.55 5.13
N LEU A 346 -20.08 9.09 6.17
CA LEU A 346 -20.32 8.65 7.54
C LEU A 346 -21.49 9.37 8.21
N LYS A 347 -22.09 8.74 9.20
CA LYS A 347 -23.04 9.38 10.11
C LYS A 347 -22.30 10.40 10.98
N ARG A 348 -23.01 11.42 11.47
CA ARG A 348 -22.39 12.52 12.24
C ARG A 348 -21.71 12.10 13.55
N ASP A 349 -22.17 11.01 14.14
CA ASP A 349 -21.72 10.42 15.39
C ASP A 349 -20.74 9.26 15.18
N ALA A 350 -20.41 8.95 13.92
CA ALA A 350 -19.53 7.83 13.61
C ALA A 350 -18.05 8.24 13.71
N VAL A 351 -17.27 7.39 14.35
CA VAL A 351 -15.80 7.50 14.37
C VAL A 351 -15.26 6.87 13.09
N ALA A 352 -14.70 7.70 12.19
CA ALA A 352 -14.21 7.27 10.88
C ALA A 352 -13.34 6.02 10.94
N LYS A 353 -12.46 5.95 11.93
CA LYS A 353 -11.52 4.87 12.13
C LYS A 353 -12.16 3.55 12.54
N VAL A 354 -13.17 3.58 13.41
CA VAL A 354 -13.90 2.37 13.80
C VAL A 354 -14.63 1.78 12.60
N VAL A 355 -15.24 2.65 11.77
CA VAL A 355 -15.90 2.23 10.53
C VAL A 355 -14.89 1.65 9.55
N LEU A 356 -13.74 2.32 9.34
CA LEU A 356 -12.69 1.86 8.43
C LEU A 356 -12.12 0.50 8.85
N ASN A 357 -11.90 0.28 10.15
CA ASN A 357 -11.44 -1.02 10.67
C ASN A 357 -12.43 -2.15 10.42
N ASN A 358 -13.72 -1.88 10.64
CA ASN A 358 -14.75 -2.85 10.34
C ASN A 358 -14.82 -3.14 8.84
N LEU A 359 -14.62 -2.13 8.00
CA LEU A 359 -14.53 -2.31 6.55
C LEU A 359 -13.33 -3.19 6.15
N TYR A 360 -12.13 -2.93 6.68
CA TYR A 360 -10.94 -3.77 6.42
C TYR A 360 -11.12 -5.22 6.90
N LYS A 361 -11.76 -5.40 8.05
CA LYS A 361 -11.98 -6.73 8.63
C LYS A 361 -13.02 -7.57 7.88
N HIS A 362 -14.03 -6.94 7.30
CA HIS A 362 -15.20 -7.64 6.80
C HIS A 362 -15.42 -7.52 5.29
N THR A 363 -14.62 -6.71 4.59
CA THR A 363 -14.76 -6.47 3.15
C THR A 363 -13.43 -6.63 2.42
N GLU A 364 -13.48 -6.56 1.10
CA GLU A 364 -12.33 -6.67 0.20
C GLU A 364 -11.49 -5.38 0.12
N LEU A 365 -11.78 -4.36 0.96
CA LEU A 365 -10.86 -3.25 1.18
C LEU A 365 -9.51 -3.71 1.77
N GLN A 366 -9.49 -4.87 2.41
CA GLN A 366 -8.29 -5.63 2.71
C GLN A 366 -8.49 -7.07 2.26
N SER A 367 -7.60 -7.60 1.46
CA SER A 367 -7.66 -8.97 0.92
C SER A 367 -6.28 -9.59 0.84
N ASN A 368 -6.22 -10.91 0.74
CA ASN A 368 -4.98 -11.65 0.56
C ASN A 368 -4.84 -12.10 -0.89
N PHE A 369 -3.75 -11.74 -1.53
CA PHE A 369 -3.31 -12.36 -2.77
C PHE A 369 -2.62 -13.67 -2.42
N SER A 370 -3.32 -14.79 -2.65
CA SER A 370 -2.76 -16.13 -2.41
C SER A 370 -1.85 -16.53 -3.57
N ALA A 371 -0.56 -16.19 -3.46
CA ALA A 371 0.41 -16.50 -4.49
C ALA A 371 0.67 -18.00 -4.59
N ASN A 372 0.71 -18.52 -5.82
CA ASN A 372 1.18 -19.85 -6.18
C ASN A 372 1.93 -19.73 -7.51
N MET A 373 3.24 -19.67 -7.43
CA MET A 373 4.14 -19.41 -8.55
C MET A 373 4.41 -20.67 -9.35
N LEU A 374 3.35 -21.24 -9.94
CA LEU A 374 3.35 -22.46 -10.72
C LEU A 374 3.45 -22.13 -12.22
N ALA A 375 4.44 -22.65 -12.91
CA ALA A 375 4.64 -22.48 -14.35
C ALA A 375 5.10 -23.79 -15.00
N LEU A 376 5.02 -23.86 -16.33
CA LEU A 376 5.54 -24.98 -17.12
C LEU A 376 7.04 -24.78 -17.34
N VAL A 377 7.83 -25.77 -16.93
CA VAL A 377 9.26 -25.92 -17.23
C VAL A 377 9.43 -27.16 -18.09
N ASP A 378 9.82 -26.98 -19.34
CA ASP A 378 9.95 -28.07 -20.31
C ASP A 378 8.68 -28.96 -20.37
N GLY A 379 7.51 -28.32 -20.37
CA GLY A 379 6.19 -28.98 -20.41
C GLY A 379 5.72 -29.60 -19.08
N VAL A 380 6.51 -29.50 -18.01
CA VAL A 380 6.18 -30.04 -16.68
C VAL A 380 5.79 -28.92 -15.72
N PRO A 381 4.63 -28.99 -15.04
CA PRO A 381 4.24 -27.97 -14.07
C PRO A 381 5.16 -28.03 -12.83
N ARG A 382 5.76 -26.88 -12.47
CA ARG A 382 6.64 -26.72 -11.29
C ARG A 382 6.32 -25.44 -10.54
N THR A 383 6.23 -25.53 -9.23
CA THR A 383 6.24 -24.34 -8.35
C THR A 383 7.69 -23.89 -8.19
N LEU A 384 7.96 -22.64 -8.52
CA LEU A 384 9.30 -22.08 -8.54
C LEU A 384 9.42 -20.94 -7.51
N SER A 385 10.60 -20.81 -6.91
CA SER A 385 11.05 -19.62 -6.19
C SER A 385 11.45 -18.53 -7.19
N LEU A 386 11.61 -17.30 -6.72
CA LEU A 386 11.92 -16.14 -7.59
C LEU A 386 13.20 -16.34 -8.41
N ASP A 387 14.25 -16.90 -7.80
CA ASP A 387 15.51 -17.26 -8.47
C ASP A 387 15.28 -18.27 -9.60
N GLY A 388 14.34 -19.20 -9.42
CA GLY A 388 13.99 -20.17 -10.44
C GLY A 388 13.44 -19.53 -11.71
N PHE A 389 12.54 -18.55 -11.58
CA PHE A 389 12.00 -17.81 -12.73
C PHE A 389 13.10 -17.06 -13.49
N VAL A 390 13.94 -16.33 -12.77
CA VAL A 390 15.05 -15.58 -13.36
C VAL A 390 16.03 -16.53 -14.08
N HIS A 391 16.39 -17.64 -13.44
CA HIS A 391 17.28 -18.66 -14.04
C HIS A 391 16.73 -19.20 -15.36
N HIS A 392 15.46 -19.64 -15.39
CA HIS A 392 14.88 -20.22 -16.58
C HIS A 392 14.72 -19.20 -17.71
N TRP A 393 14.35 -17.95 -17.38
CA TRP A 393 14.27 -16.90 -18.38
C TRP A 393 15.64 -16.54 -18.95
N VAL A 394 16.68 -16.39 -18.12
CA VAL A 394 18.05 -16.11 -18.60
C VAL A 394 18.57 -17.26 -19.49
N LYS A 395 18.32 -18.51 -19.10
CA LYS A 395 18.66 -19.68 -19.93
C LYS A 395 18.00 -19.60 -21.31
N HIS A 396 16.72 -19.25 -21.35
CA HIS A 396 16.00 -19.07 -22.62
C HIS A 396 16.58 -17.93 -23.44
N GLN A 397 16.93 -16.79 -22.83
CA GLN A 397 17.53 -15.67 -23.54
C GLN A 397 18.91 -16.04 -24.14
N ILE A 398 19.73 -16.79 -23.43
CA ILE A 398 21.01 -17.28 -23.96
C ILE A 398 20.75 -18.13 -25.24
N ASP A 399 19.76 -19.01 -25.20
CA ASP A 399 19.42 -19.85 -26.37
C ASP A 399 18.94 -18.99 -27.55
N VAL A 400 18.04 -18.01 -27.28
CA VAL A 400 17.57 -17.06 -28.31
C VAL A 400 18.74 -16.26 -28.92
N ILE A 401 19.66 -15.75 -28.11
CA ILE A 401 20.82 -14.97 -28.59
C ILE A 401 21.75 -15.87 -29.45
N VAL A 402 22.03 -17.08 -28.99
CA VAL A 402 22.90 -18.01 -29.73
C VAL A 402 22.25 -18.36 -31.08
N ARG A 403 20.99 -18.75 -31.12
CA ARG A 403 20.26 -19.11 -32.34
C ARG A 403 20.19 -17.92 -33.31
N ARG A 404 19.79 -16.73 -32.82
CA ARG A 404 19.73 -15.49 -33.59
C ARG A 404 21.09 -15.15 -34.21
N THR A 405 22.14 -15.23 -33.40
CA THR A 405 23.51 -14.90 -33.85
C THR A 405 23.98 -15.89 -34.89
N ALA A 406 23.72 -17.19 -34.73
CA ALA A 406 24.04 -18.22 -35.70
C ALA A 406 23.29 -17.97 -37.04
N PHE A 407 22.00 -17.60 -36.98
CA PHE A 407 21.23 -17.25 -38.16
C PHE A 407 21.84 -16.04 -38.89
N ARG A 408 22.10 -14.95 -38.15
CA ARG A 408 22.68 -13.72 -38.71
C ARG A 408 24.08 -13.95 -39.27
N LYS A 409 24.90 -14.77 -38.61
CA LYS A 409 26.22 -15.18 -39.09
C LYS A 409 26.09 -15.90 -40.42
N ARG A 410 25.25 -16.95 -40.49
CA ARG A 410 25.02 -17.71 -41.72
C ARG A 410 24.60 -16.81 -42.87
N LYS A 411 23.64 -15.89 -42.64
CA LYS A 411 23.21 -14.93 -43.64
C LYS A 411 24.30 -13.94 -44.06
N ALA A 412 25.09 -13.48 -43.13
CA ALA A 412 26.24 -12.61 -43.41
C ALA A 412 27.34 -13.35 -44.20
N GLU A 413 27.63 -14.60 -43.84
CA GLU A 413 28.59 -15.45 -44.55
C GLU A 413 28.12 -15.77 -45.99
N GLU A 414 26.84 -16.12 -46.19
CA GLU A 414 26.24 -16.33 -47.51
C GLU A 414 26.39 -15.09 -48.39
N ARG A 415 26.13 -13.89 -47.81
CA ARG A 415 26.27 -12.63 -48.56
C ARG A 415 27.71 -12.25 -48.82
N ALA A 416 28.61 -12.38 -47.80
CA ALA A 416 30.04 -12.10 -47.95
C ALA A 416 30.69 -13.05 -48.97
N HIS A 417 30.24 -14.31 -49.02
CA HIS A 417 30.69 -15.30 -50.01
C HIS A 417 30.40 -14.84 -51.44
N ILE A 418 29.20 -14.34 -51.71
CA ILE A 418 28.81 -13.74 -53.02
C ILE A 418 29.66 -12.52 -53.34
N LEU A 419 29.81 -11.59 -52.37
CA LEU A 419 30.56 -10.35 -52.59
C LEU A 419 32.06 -10.64 -52.90
N ARG A 420 32.63 -11.64 -52.21
CA ARG A 420 34.03 -12.05 -52.50
C ARG A 420 34.20 -12.52 -53.94
N GLY A 421 33.21 -13.26 -54.50
CA GLY A 421 33.22 -13.64 -55.93
C GLY A 421 33.12 -12.44 -56.85
N LEU A 422 32.21 -11.47 -56.49
CA LEU A 422 32.05 -10.23 -57.27
C LEU A 422 33.37 -9.38 -57.29
N LEU A 423 34.05 -9.29 -56.12
CA LEU A 423 35.30 -8.55 -56.01
C LEU A 423 36.41 -9.19 -56.87
N LYS A 424 36.55 -10.53 -56.82
CA LYS A 424 37.46 -11.25 -57.73
C LYS A 424 37.17 -10.95 -59.20
N ALA A 425 35.87 -10.88 -59.57
CA ALA A 425 35.50 -10.56 -60.95
C ALA A 425 35.78 -9.12 -61.35
N LEU A 426 35.68 -8.18 -60.39
CA LEU A 426 35.99 -6.75 -60.62
C LEU A 426 37.52 -6.53 -60.74
N ASP A 427 38.33 -7.25 -60.03
CA ASP A 427 39.80 -7.21 -60.11
C ASP A 427 40.30 -7.70 -61.47
N MET A 428 39.61 -8.67 -62.12
CA MET A 428 39.95 -9.25 -63.41
C MET A 428 38.84 -8.93 -64.46
N LEU A 429 38.34 -7.71 -64.47
CA LEU A 429 37.10 -7.33 -65.18
C LEU A 429 37.21 -7.58 -66.68
N ASP A 430 38.31 -7.24 -67.34
CA ASP A 430 38.51 -7.38 -68.78
C ASP A 430 38.49 -8.86 -69.20
N GLU A 431 39.11 -9.72 -68.42
CA GLU A 431 39.15 -11.16 -68.65
C GLU A 431 37.79 -11.85 -68.42
N VAL A 432 37.04 -11.40 -67.40
CA VAL A 432 35.66 -11.83 -67.16
C VAL A 432 34.75 -11.49 -68.31
N ILE A 433 34.79 -10.21 -68.77
CA ILE A 433 34.00 -9.79 -69.95
C ILE A 433 34.40 -10.56 -71.22
N ALA A 434 35.66 -10.76 -71.43
CA ALA A 434 36.13 -11.50 -72.58
C ALA A 434 35.65 -12.98 -72.56
N THR A 435 35.70 -13.62 -71.40
CA THR A 435 35.27 -14.96 -71.17
C THR A 435 33.75 -15.13 -71.36
N ILE A 436 32.93 -14.24 -70.83
CA ILE A 436 31.45 -14.23 -71.01
C ILE A 436 31.09 -14.07 -72.49
N ARG A 437 31.77 -13.15 -73.21
CA ARG A 437 31.52 -12.91 -74.64
C ARG A 437 31.93 -14.05 -75.58
N ARG A 438 32.90 -14.81 -75.16
CA ARG A 438 33.37 -16.00 -75.97
C ARG A 438 32.51 -17.23 -75.75
N SER A 439 31.82 -17.30 -74.66
CA SER A 439 30.97 -18.42 -74.29
C SER A 439 29.71 -18.55 -75.14
N ALA A 440 29.36 -19.73 -75.55
CA ALA A 440 28.22 -20.01 -76.43
C ALA A 440 26.88 -19.97 -75.68
N SER A 441 26.87 -20.17 -74.35
CA SER A 441 25.70 -20.08 -73.50
C SER A 441 26.08 -19.60 -72.10
N ALA A 442 25.09 -19.22 -71.30
CA ALA A 442 25.28 -18.82 -69.88
C ALA A 442 25.92 -19.99 -69.04
N ASP A 443 25.56 -21.21 -69.33
CA ASP A 443 26.08 -22.39 -68.60
C ASP A 443 27.56 -22.60 -68.94
N VAL A 444 27.99 -22.46 -70.23
CA VAL A 444 29.38 -22.49 -70.61
C VAL A 444 30.20 -21.34 -70.00
N ALA A 445 29.62 -20.15 -69.97
CA ALA A 445 30.21 -19.00 -69.31
C ALA A 445 30.40 -19.22 -67.81
N ARG A 446 29.44 -19.88 -67.15
CA ARG A 446 29.50 -20.18 -65.70
C ARG A 446 30.65 -21.08 -65.41
N GLU A 447 30.78 -22.23 -66.12
CA GLU A 447 31.92 -23.16 -65.95
C GLU A 447 33.30 -22.51 -66.24
N ALA A 448 33.40 -21.71 -67.31
CA ALA A 448 34.62 -21.00 -67.67
C ALA A 448 35.01 -19.93 -66.58
N LEU A 449 34.03 -19.24 -65.98
CA LEU A 449 34.29 -18.32 -64.86
C LEU A 449 34.72 -19.01 -63.60
N LYS A 450 34.22 -20.20 -63.30
CA LYS A 450 34.64 -21.00 -62.16
C LYS A 450 36.12 -21.38 -62.25
N GLU A 451 36.57 -21.83 -63.44
CA GLU A 451 37.97 -22.11 -63.67
C GLU A 451 38.85 -20.84 -63.66
N LEU A 452 38.42 -19.73 -64.25
CA LEU A 452 39.18 -18.49 -64.37
C LEU A 452 39.44 -17.85 -63.00
N LEU A 453 38.40 -17.78 -62.14
CA LEU A 453 38.46 -17.01 -60.90
C LEU A 453 38.57 -17.91 -59.66
N ASP A 454 38.62 -19.21 -59.82
CA ASP A 454 38.56 -20.20 -58.73
C ASP A 454 37.41 -19.86 -57.76
N ILE A 455 36.19 -19.97 -58.28
CA ILE A 455 34.91 -19.65 -57.61
C ILE A 455 33.93 -20.80 -57.78
N ASP A 456 32.88 -20.81 -56.96
CA ASP A 456 31.82 -21.79 -57.02
C ASP A 456 30.64 -21.38 -57.93
N ASP A 457 29.61 -22.26 -58.05
CA ASP A 457 28.42 -22.02 -58.89
C ASP A 457 27.62 -20.80 -58.44
N VAL A 458 27.50 -20.60 -57.10
CA VAL A 458 26.73 -19.47 -56.55
C VAL A 458 27.39 -18.13 -56.88
N GLN A 459 28.72 -18.07 -56.74
CA GLN A 459 29.51 -16.89 -57.09
C GLN A 459 29.49 -16.64 -58.60
N ALA A 460 29.68 -17.65 -59.41
CA ALA A 460 29.67 -17.53 -60.89
C ALA A 460 28.27 -17.10 -61.38
N GLN A 461 27.21 -17.61 -60.80
CA GLN A 461 25.83 -17.17 -61.11
C GLN A 461 25.60 -15.71 -60.76
N ALA A 462 26.09 -15.24 -59.59
CA ALA A 462 25.99 -13.85 -59.15
C ALA A 462 26.75 -12.91 -60.10
N ILE A 463 27.94 -13.32 -60.62
CA ILE A 463 28.69 -12.57 -61.59
C ILE A 463 27.93 -12.43 -62.91
N LEU A 464 27.30 -13.53 -63.40
CA LEU A 464 26.50 -13.48 -64.63
C LEU A 464 25.24 -12.63 -64.52
N GLN A 465 24.71 -12.47 -63.34
CA GLN A 465 23.56 -11.62 -63.02
C GLN A 465 23.93 -10.15 -62.72
N MET A 466 25.24 -9.84 -62.67
CA MET A 466 25.74 -8.53 -62.33
C MET A 466 25.30 -7.49 -63.36
N GLN A 467 24.76 -6.36 -62.90
CA GLN A 467 24.35 -5.28 -63.77
C GLN A 467 25.55 -4.44 -64.21
N LEU A 468 25.57 -4.00 -65.50
CA LEU A 468 26.67 -3.17 -66.02
C LEU A 468 26.97 -1.91 -65.20
N ARG A 469 25.99 -1.36 -64.52
CA ARG A 469 26.22 -0.18 -63.64
C ARG A 469 27.15 -0.51 -62.43
N GLN A 470 27.21 -1.74 -62.00
CA GLN A 470 28.05 -2.18 -60.87
C GLN A 470 29.53 -2.25 -61.23
N LEU A 471 29.88 -2.11 -62.53
CA LEU A 471 31.24 -2.02 -63.01
C LEU A 471 31.87 -0.65 -62.82
N ALA A 472 31.07 0.36 -62.45
CA ALA A 472 31.59 1.71 -62.21
C ALA A 472 32.44 1.73 -60.93
N ALA A 473 33.54 2.47 -60.90
CA ALA A 473 34.50 2.55 -59.79
C ALA A 473 33.83 2.90 -58.43
N LEU A 474 32.79 3.73 -58.45
CA LEU A 474 32.05 4.09 -57.27
C LEU A 474 31.23 2.90 -56.68
N GLU A 475 30.63 2.10 -57.56
CA GLU A 475 29.85 0.93 -57.17
C GLU A 475 30.77 -0.23 -56.72
N SER A 476 31.92 -0.41 -57.33
CA SER A 476 32.95 -1.36 -56.88
C SER A 476 33.40 -1.07 -55.43
N ARG A 477 33.55 0.22 -55.11
CA ARG A 477 33.91 0.62 -53.74
C ARG A 477 32.80 0.29 -52.74
N LYS A 478 31.50 0.50 -53.12
CA LYS A 478 30.37 0.10 -52.25
C LYS A 478 30.32 -1.40 -52.00
N ILE A 479 30.68 -2.23 -52.99
CA ILE A 479 30.77 -3.69 -52.81
C ILE A 479 31.89 -4.07 -51.83
N GLN A 480 33.05 -3.38 -51.90
CA GLN A 480 34.16 -3.56 -50.96
C GLN A 480 33.74 -3.12 -49.54
N ASP A 481 33.18 -1.93 -49.39
CA ASP A 481 32.72 -1.41 -48.10
C ASP A 481 31.64 -2.35 -47.49
N GLU A 482 30.67 -2.88 -48.27
CA GLU A 482 29.67 -3.87 -47.81
C GLU A 482 30.37 -5.17 -47.38
N TYR A 483 31.37 -5.65 -48.08
CA TYR A 483 32.12 -6.84 -47.72
C TYR A 483 32.87 -6.66 -46.39
N ASP A 484 33.55 -5.52 -46.22
CA ASP A 484 34.32 -5.23 -45.01
C ASP A 484 33.39 -5.08 -43.81
N ASP A 485 32.24 -4.42 -43.96
CA ASP A 485 31.18 -4.32 -42.91
C ASP A 485 30.63 -5.70 -42.53
N LEU A 486 30.41 -6.60 -43.50
CA LEU A 486 29.96 -7.95 -43.21
C LEU A 486 31.03 -8.76 -42.47
N MET A 487 32.31 -8.64 -42.87
CA MET A 487 33.40 -9.30 -42.20
C MET A 487 33.55 -8.86 -40.73
N ALA A 488 33.38 -7.55 -40.46
CA ALA A 488 33.35 -7.01 -39.10
C ALA A 488 32.18 -7.61 -38.29
N LYS A 489 30.96 -7.67 -38.87
CA LYS A 489 29.78 -8.30 -38.25
C LYS A 489 29.99 -9.78 -38.01
N ILE A 490 30.58 -10.53 -38.94
CA ILE A 490 30.89 -11.96 -38.76
C ILE A 490 31.90 -12.18 -37.62
N ALA A 491 32.88 -11.29 -37.50
CA ALA A 491 33.84 -11.34 -36.37
C ALA A 491 33.13 -11.12 -35.02
N GLU A 492 32.18 -10.16 -34.94
CA GLU A 492 31.39 -9.94 -33.75
C GLU A 492 30.46 -11.13 -33.46
N TYR A 493 29.79 -11.69 -34.47
CA TYR A 493 28.94 -12.87 -34.29
C TYR A 493 29.74 -14.08 -33.78
N ASN A 494 30.98 -14.29 -34.26
CA ASN A 494 31.86 -15.33 -33.75
C ASN A 494 32.18 -15.07 -32.27
N ARG A 495 32.51 -13.84 -31.91
CA ARG A 495 32.80 -13.47 -30.51
C ARG A 495 31.63 -13.76 -29.59
N ILE A 496 30.36 -13.44 -30.01
CA ILE A 496 29.15 -13.75 -29.24
C ILE A 496 28.99 -15.27 -29.11
N LEU A 497 29.13 -16.04 -30.17
CA LEU A 497 28.93 -17.47 -30.16
C LEU A 497 29.97 -18.22 -29.29
N GLU A 498 31.21 -17.74 -29.27
CA GLU A 498 32.34 -18.37 -28.53
C GLU A 498 32.41 -17.94 -27.06
N SER A 499 31.83 -16.78 -26.68
CA SER A 499 31.96 -16.21 -25.34
C SER A 499 30.61 -16.20 -24.59
N PRO A 500 30.41 -17.10 -23.61
CA PRO A 500 29.24 -17.04 -22.70
C PRO A 500 29.14 -15.70 -21.95
N GLN A 501 30.26 -15.03 -21.68
CA GLN A 501 30.24 -13.69 -21.07
C GLN A 501 29.61 -12.66 -22.03
N ARG A 502 30.02 -12.64 -23.31
CA ARG A 502 29.48 -11.71 -24.29
C ARG A 502 27.97 -11.94 -24.54
N GLN A 503 27.52 -13.20 -24.51
CA GLN A 503 26.09 -13.53 -24.59
C GLN A 503 25.31 -12.86 -23.44
N ARG A 504 25.81 -12.92 -22.22
CA ARG A 504 25.18 -12.27 -21.05
C ARG A 504 25.22 -10.75 -21.14
N GLU A 505 26.33 -10.16 -21.64
CA GLU A 505 26.44 -8.73 -21.88
C GLU A 505 25.38 -8.25 -22.88
N VAL A 506 25.18 -8.98 -24.00
CA VAL A 506 24.13 -8.67 -24.99
C VAL A 506 22.74 -8.70 -24.37
N ILE A 507 22.44 -9.70 -23.54
CA ILE A 507 21.14 -9.77 -22.83
C ILE A 507 20.98 -8.56 -21.92
N SER A 508 22.02 -8.18 -21.16
CA SER A 508 21.99 -7.04 -20.24
C SER A 508 21.78 -5.71 -20.99
N GLU A 509 22.51 -5.50 -22.10
CA GLU A 509 22.37 -4.31 -22.96
C GLU A 509 20.94 -4.18 -23.52
N GLU A 510 20.40 -5.27 -24.06
CA GLU A 510 19.05 -5.30 -24.64
C GLU A 510 17.95 -5.11 -23.59
N LEU A 511 18.10 -5.73 -22.42
CA LEU A 511 17.15 -5.56 -21.31
C LEU A 511 17.20 -4.12 -20.78
N ALA A 512 18.39 -3.50 -20.67
CA ALA A 512 18.54 -2.12 -20.25
C ALA A 512 17.85 -1.14 -21.22
N GLU A 513 17.96 -1.37 -22.54
CA GLU A 513 17.24 -0.58 -23.55
C GLU A 513 15.71 -0.67 -23.38
N ILE A 514 15.19 -1.88 -23.15
CA ILE A 514 13.75 -2.10 -22.95
C ILE A 514 13.27 -1.40 -21.68
N VAL A 515 14.02 -1.51 -20.58
CA VAL A 515 13.71 -0.86 -19.31
C VAL A 515 13.74 0.66 -19.41
N ALA A 516 14.74 1.21 -20.12
CA ALA A 516 14.83 2.67 -20.34
C ALA A 516 13.61 3.20 -21.12
N LYS A 517 13.07 2.40 -22.05
CA LYS A 517 11.94 2.78 -22.90
C LYS A 517 10.57 2.53 -22.29
N HIS A 518 10.41 1.49 -21.50
CA HIS A 518 9.11 1.00 -21.02
C HIS A 518 8.99 0.90 -19.50
N GLY A 519 10.09 1.03 -18.75
CA GLY A 519 10.09 1.00 -17.30
C GLY A 519 9.45 2.25 -16.70
N ASP A 520 8.59 2.05 -15.72
CA ASP A 520 7.92 3.10 -14.95
C ASP A 520 8.18 2.92 -13.45
N ASP A 521 7.66 3.85 -12.65
CA ASP A 521 7.78 3.80 -11.20
C ASP A 521 6.81 2.78 -10.60
N ARG A 522 7.14 2.31 -9.41
CA ARG A 522 6.28 1.41 -8.62
C ARG A 522 4.93 2.09 -8.33
N ARG A 523 3.84 1.36 -8.50
CA ARG A 523 2.47 1.80 -8.17
C ARG A 523 2.04 1.36 -6.78
N THR A 524 2.39 0.13 -6.38
CA THR A 524 2.00 -0.46 -5.10
C THR A 524 2.97 -0.05 -4.00
N GLU A 525 2.48 0.56 -2.94
CA GLU A 525 3.26 0.91 -1.77
C GLU A 525 3.49 -0.31 -0.85
N ILE A 526 4.69 -0.45 -0.29
CA ILE A 526 5.01 -1.55 0.64
C ILE A 526 5.24 -0.99 2.04
N MET A 527 4.33 -1.31 2.95
CA MET A 527 4.36 -0.89 4.35
C MET A 527 5.28 -1.81 5.16
N ALA A 528 6.59 -1.57 5.12
CA ALA A 528 7.62 -2.49 5.62
C ALA A 528 7.60 -2.73 7.15
N GLY A 529 7.11 -1.76 7.95
CA GLY A 529 7.05 -1.86 9.41
C GLY A 529 5.92 -2.74 9.97
N PHE A 530 5.21 -3.47 9.13
CA PHE A 530 4.05 -4.25 9.52
C PHE A 530 4.42 -5.71 9.80
N ASP A 531 4.51 -6.09 11.08
CA ASP A 531 4.84 -7.46 11.52
C ASP A 531 3.61 -8.39 11.71
N GLY A 532 2.56 -8.20 10.93
CA GLY A 532 1.40 -9.11 10.92
C GLY A 532 0.16 -8.57 11.62
N ASP A 533 0.27 -7.72 12.63
CA ASP A 533 -0.82 -6.98 13.26
C ASP A 533 -0.56 -5.47 13.13
N MET A 534 -0.98 -4.86 12.03
CA MET A 534 -0.93 -3.41 11.90
C MET A 534 -1.77 -2.79 13.00
N SER A 535 -1.11 -2.15 13.94
CA SER A 535 -1.75 -1.20 14.82
C SER A 535 -2.34 -0.10 13.95
N ILE A 536 -3.55 0.31 14.28
CA ILE A 536 -4.23 1.40 13.57
C ILE A 536 -3.40 2.70 13.62
N GLU A 537 -2.42 2.78 14.52
CA GLU A 537 -1.47 3.87 14.68
C GLU A 537 -0.61 4.11 13.43
N ASP A 538 -0.20 3.01 12.75
CA ASP A 538 0.68 3.09 11.58
C ASP A 538 0.01 3.75 10.34
N LEU A 539 -1.30 3.98 10.39
CA LEU A 539 -2.07 4.66 9.34
C LEU A 539 -2.38 6.13 9.64
N ILE A 540 -1.99 6.62 10.81
CA ILE A 540 -2.29 7.98 11.25
C ILE A 540 -0.96 8.75 11.33
N PRO A 541 -0.82 9.87 10.62
CA PRO A 541 0.34 10.72 10.76
C PRO A 541 0.49 11.15 12.21
N GLU A 542 1.71 11.11 12.72
CA GLU A 542 2.02 11.64 14.03
C GLU A 542 1.98 13.16 13.95
N GLU A 543 0.89 13.74 14.48
CA GLU A 543 0.66 15.19 14.50
C GLU A 543 0.43 15.65 15.94
N GLU A 544 0.92 16.84 16.27
CA GLU A 544 0.58 17.47 17.55
C GLU A 544 -0.86 18.00 17.55
N MET A 545 -1.62 17.61 18.56
CA MET A 545 -3.03 17.93 18.72
C MET A 545 -3.29 18.60 20.05
N VAL A 546 -4.26 19.49 20.05
CA VAL A 546 -4.79 20.10 21.27
C VAL A 546 -6.02 19.33 21.70
N VAL A 547 -5.97 18.72 22.88
CA VAL A 547 -7.11 18.06 23.51
C VAL A 547 -7.74 19.00 24.52
N SER A 548 -9.00 19.31 24.33
CA SER A 548 -9.80 20.11 25.27
C SER A 548 -10.94 19.30 25.86
N ILE A 549 -11.11 19.40 27.18
CA ILE A 549 -12.14 18.67 27.93
C ILE A 549 -12.88 19.65 28.83
N THR A 550 -14.21 19.59 28.74
CA THR A 550 -15.05 20.46 29.56
C THR A 550 -15.48 19.77 30.85
N ARG A 551 -15.88 20.57 31.86
CA ARG A 551 -16.46 20.07 33.12
C ARG A 551 -17.69 19.20 32.89
N GLY A 552 -18.49 19.49 31.85
CA GLY A 552 -19.63 18.69 31.44
C GLY A 552 -19.26 17.38 30.75
N GLY A 553 -17.98 17.03 30.66
CA GLY A 553 -17.49 15.78 30.07
C GLY A 553 -17.42 15.76 28.53
N TYR A 554 -17.44 16.93 27.88
CA TYR A 554 -17.24 16.98 26.43
C TYR A 554 -15.74 17.03 26.09
N VAL A 555 -15.29 16.17 25.22
CA VAL A 555 -13.90 16.03 24.77
C VAL A 555 -13.80 16.19 23.27
N LYS A 556 -12.75 16.84 22.81
CA LYS A 556 -12.37 16.92 21.39
C LYS A 556 -10.85 17.04 21.24
N ARG A 557 -10.35 16.69 20.08
CA ARG A 557 -9.02 17.05 19.62
C ARG A 557 -9.11 18.06 18.49
N THR A 558 -8.18 18.98 18.43
CA THR A 558 -8.12 20.03 17.40
C THR A 558 -6.67 20.14 16.94
N ARG A 559 -6.43 20.31 15.66
CA ARG A 559 -5.08 20.50 15.12
C ARG A 559 -4.46 21.79 15.69
N ILE A 560 -3.17 21.73 16.02
CA ILE A 560 -2.46 22.86 16.62
C ILE A 560 -2.45 24.09 15.70
N ASP A 561 -2.45 23.91 14.37
CA ASP A 561 -2.49 24.96 13.36
C ASP A 561 -3.73 25.87 13.44
N GLN A 562 -4.85 25.37 13.98
CA GLN A 562 -6.08 26.15 14.21
C GLN A 562 -5.98 27.12 15.38
N TYR A 563 -4.93 27.01 16.17
CA TYR A 563 -4.60 27.92 17.28
C TYR A 563 -3.55 28.98 16.91
N ARG A 564 -3.12 29.06 15.64
CA ARG A 564 -2.18 30.10 15.16
C ARG A 564 -2.74 31.49 15.40
N SER A 565 -1.88 32.37 15.93
CA SER A 565 -2.25 33.71 16.38
C SER A 565 -2.69 34.61 15.22
N GLN A 566 -3.74 35.41 15.49
CA GLN A 566 -4.02 36.61 14.72
C GLN A 566 -3.06 37.72 15.16
N ALA A 567 -2.57 38.55 14.22
CA ALA A 567 -1.64 39.64 14.43
C ALA A 567 -1.97 40.51 15.65
N ARG A 568 -0.94 41.08 16.28
CA ARG A 568 -0.98 41.95 17.45
C ARG A 568 -2.14 42.95 17.42
N GLY A 569 -3.09 42.85 18.41
CA GLY A 569 -4.23 43.77 18.58
C GLY A 569 -5.60 43.11 18.59
N GLY A 570 -5.70 41.78 18.48
CA GLY A 570 -6.94 41.01 18.54
C GLY A 570 -7.47 40.85 19.97
N LYS A 571 -8.77 40.98 20.17
CA LYS A 571 -9.47 40.58 21.40
C LYS A 571 -9.31 39.07 21.56
N GLY A 572 -8.83 38.60 22.73
CA GLY A 572 -8.56 37.18 23.02
C GLY A 572 -9.65 36.26 22.49
N VAL A 573 -9.22 35.10 21.92
CA VAL A 573 -10.06 34.18 21.17
C VAL A 573 -10.72 33.20 22.14
N ARG A 574 -12.05 32.97 21.98
CA ARG A 574 -12.78 31.97 22.77
C ARG A 574 -12.41 30.57 22.31
N GLY A 575 -11.94 29.71 23.23
CA GLY A 575 -11.56 28.32 22.94
C GLY A 575 -12.68 27.33 22.65
N ALA A 576 -13.97 27.69 22.87
CA ALA A 576 -15.14 26.89 22.51
C ALA A 576 -16.43 27.73 22.64
N THR A 577 -17.42 27.48 21.82
CA THR A 577 -18.79 28.01 21.99
C THR A 577 -19.54 27.00 22.85
N LEU A 578 -19.49 27.21 24.17
CA LEU A 578 -20.16 26.37 25.15
C LEU A 578 -21.61 26.85 25.36
N ARG A 579 -22.58 25.92 25.49
CA ARG A 579 -23.94 26.23 25.88
C ARG A 579 -24.07 26.13 27.40
N GLY A 580 -24.59 27.20 28.04
CA GLY A 580 -24.83 27.21 29.47
C GLY A 580 -23.56 27.38 30.33
N ASP A 581 -23.52 26.76 31.49
CA ASP A 581 -22.47 26.90 32.50
C ASP A 581 -21.29 25.93 32.35
N ASP A 582 -21.08 25.33 31.13
CA ASP A 582 -19.99 24.42 30.87
C ASP A 582 -18.67 25.16 30.60
N VAL A 583 -17.56 24.64 31.07
CA VAL A 583 -16.24 25.29 31.04
C VAL A 583 -15.18 24.29 30.68
N VAL A 584 -14.16 24.71 29.91
CA VAL A 584 -12.98 23.87 29.66
C VAL A 584 -12.19 23.68 30.96
N GLU A 585 -12.06 22.47 31.42
CA GLU A 585 -11.37 22.11 32.66
C GLU A 585 -9.96 21.56 32.41
N HIS A 586 -9.75 20.85 31.32
CA HIS A 586 -8.45 20.33 30.92
C HIS A 586 -8.12 20.75 29.48
N PHE A 587 -6.86 21.15 29.28
CA PHE A 587 -6.32 21.59 28.03
C PHE A 587 -4.91 21.02 27.89
N LEU A 588 -4.66 20.15 26.90
CA LEU A 588 -3.44 19.36 26.78
C LEU A 588 -2.93 19.42 25.35
N THR A 589 -1.62 19.59 25.16
CA THR A 589 -0.95 19.36 23.88
C THR A 589 -0.36 17.97 23.89
N VAL A 590 -0.72 17.16 22.90
CA VAL A 590 -0.35 15.74 22.83
C VAL A 590 -0.26 15.29 21.38
N SER A 591 0.66 14.36 21.09
CA SER A 591 0.68 13.69 19.77
C SER A 591 -0.59 12.83 19.57
N THR A 592 -1.00 12.70 18.33
CA THR A 592 -2.06 11.75 17.92
C THR A 592 -1.82 10.34 18.48
N HIS A 593 -0.57 9.91 18.60
CA HIS A 593 -0.18 8.58 19.05
C HIS A 593 -0.04 8.42 20.57
N HIS A 594 -0.10 9.52 21.36
CA HIS A 594 -0.02 9.42 22.81
C HIS A 594 -1.25 8.75 23.42
N TRP A 595 -1.04 8.00 24.47
CA TRP A 595 -2.11 7.52 25.33
C TRP A 595 -2.63 8.66 26.22
N LEU A 596 -3.93 8.70 26.42
CA LEU A 596 -4.58 9.54 27.42
C LEU A 596 -5.15 8.62 28.50
N LEU A 597 -4.64 8.76 29.72
CA LEU A 597 -5.13 8.04 30.89
C LEU A 597 -6.13 8.95 31.63
N PHE A 598 -7.41 8.56 31.63
CA PHE A 598 -8.49 9.24 32.32
C PHE A 598 -8.70 8.62 33.69
N PHE A 599 -8.28 9.35 34.72
CA PHE A 599 -8.50 8.94 36.11
C PHE A 599 -9.81 9.53 36.60
N THR A 600 -10.65 8.71 37.24
CA THR A 600 -11.97 9.13 37.72
C THR A 600 -12.01 9.27 39.26
N ASN A 601 -12.98 10.05 39.72
CA ASN A 601 -13.24 10.24 41.18
C ASN A 601 -13.46 8.89 41.91
N PHE A 602 -13.91 7.83 41.21
CA PHE A 602 -14.09 6.49 41.76
C PHE A 602 -12.80 5.65 41.81
N GLY A 603 -11.64 6.28 41.54
CA GLY A 603 -10.34 5.58 41.58
C GLY A 603 -10.15 4.57 40.45
N ARG A 604 -10.83 4.77 39.35
CA ARG A 604 -10.68 3.97 38.12
C ARG A 604 -9.81 4.74 37.10
N VAL A 605 -9.21 3.99 36.18
CA VAL A 605 -8.49 4.56 35.05
C VAL A 605 -9.01 3.93 33.78
N TYR A 606 -9.24 4.74 32.77
CA TYR A 606 -9.53 4.38 31.40
C TYR A 606 -8.43 4.90 30.50
N ARG A 607 -8.10 4.17 29.47
CA ARG A 607 -7.12 4.64 28.50
C ARG A 607 -7.73 4.67 27.11
N ILE A 608 -7.29 5.66 26.35
CA ILE A 608 -7.66 5.85 24.96
C ILE A 608 -6.48 6.48 24.24
N LYS A 609 -6.30 6.19 22.98
CA LYS A 609 -5.33 6.92 22.16
C LYS A 609 -5.89 8.29 21.76
N THR A 610 -5.03 9.30 21.68
CA THR A 610 -5.45 10.66 21.29
C THR A 610 -6.18 10.66 19.95
N TYR A 611 -5.75 9.86 19.00
CA TYR A 611 -6.38 9.77 17.69
C TYR A 611 -7.81 9.18 17.72
N GLU A 612 -8.20 8.48 18.77
CA GLU A 612 -9.56 7.96 18.95
C GLU A 612 -10.56 9.06 19.37
N LEU A 613 -10.08 10.22 19.79
CA LEU A 613 -10.94 11.36 20.08
C LEU A 613 -11.46 11.98 18.78
N LEU A 614 -12.68 12.51 18.83
CA LEU A 614 -13.27 13.23 17.71
C LEU A 614 -12.41 14.44 17.35
N GLU A 615 -11.94 14.51 16.11
CA GLU A 615 -11.34 15.71 15.56
C GLU A 615 -12.44 16.73 15.26
N ALA A 616 -12.29 17.93 15.76
CA ALA A 616 -13.28 18.98 15.60
C ALA A 616 -12.62 20.36 15.61
N GLY A 617 -13.23 21.28 14.87
CA GLY A 617 -12.80 22.68 14.87
C GLY A 617 -12.83 23.31 16.26
N ARG A 618 -12.03 24.40 16.43
CA ARG A 618 -11.88 25.08 17.71
C ARG A 618 -13.22 25.48 18.37
N ASP A 619 -14.22 25.89 17.60
CA ASP A 619 -15.52 26.36 18.10
C ASP A 619 -16.55 25.22 18.30
N ALA A 620 -16.22 24.00 17.93
CA ALA A 620 -17.13 22.85 18.06
C ALA A 620 -17.24 22.38 19.52
N LYS A 621 -18.39 21.81 19.90
CA LYS A 621 -18.65 21.31 21.24
C LYS A 621 -17.86 20.05 21.63
N GLY A 622 -17.50 19.19 20.66
CA GLY A 622 -16.90 17.89 20.90
C GLY A 622 -17.91 16.80 21.25
N GLN A 623 -17.41 15.62 21.64
CA GLN A 623 -18.18 14.43 21.97
C GLN A 623 -18.16 14.20 23.50
N HIS A 624 -19.26 13.72 24.06
CA HIS A 624 -19.29 13.41 25.48
C HIS A 624 -18.48 12.16 25.79
N VAL A 625 -17.60 12.23 26.81
CA VAL A 625 -16.66 11.16 27.17
C VAL A 625 -17.36 9.84 27.50
N ALA A 626 -18.57 9.86 28.02
CA ALA A 626 -19.37 8.66 28.29
C ALA A 626 -19.76 7.87 27.02
N ASN A 627 -19.66 8.49 25.83
CA ASN A 627 -19.83 7.78 24.56
C ASN A 627 -18.56 7.04 24.11
N LEU A 628 -17.41 7.38 24.70
CA LEU A 628 -16.10 6.78 24.39
C LEU A 628 -15.67 5.79 25.47
N LEU A 629 -15.97 6.10 26.75
CA LEU A 629 -15.51 5.35 27.92
C LEU A 629 -16.74 4.87 28.70
N ALA A 630 -16.68 3.62 29.19
CA ALA A 630 -17.79 3.00 29.94
C ALA A 630 -17.86 3.52 31.40
N PHE A 631 -18.18 4.81 31.56
CA PHE A 631 -18.33 5.44 32.87
C PHE A 631 -19.56 4.89 33.62
N GLN A 632 -19.41 4.78 34.93
CA GLN A 632 -20.52 4.47 35.84
C GLN A 632 -21.37 5.73 36.10
N PRO A 633 -22.60 5.60 36.59
CA PRO A 633 -23.39 6.75 37.05
C PRO A 633 -22.58 7.57 38.08
N ASP A 634 -22.62 8.90 37.96
CA ASP A 634 -21.88 9.85 38.81
C ASP A 634 -20.34 9.75 38.74
N GLU A 635 -19.79 8.92 37.83
CA GLU A 635 -18.36 8.88 37.55
C GLU A 635 -17.95 10.11 36.71
N ARG A 636 -16.92 10.82 37.16
CA ARG A 636 -16.41 12.04 36.51
C ARG A 636 -14.88 11.99 36.45
N ILE A 637 -14.31 12.71 35.49
CA ILE A 637 -12.85 12.82 35.33
C ILE A 637 -12.32 13.62 36.55
N ALA A 638 -11.32 13.04 37.23
CA ALA A 638 -10.58 13.70 38.28
C ALA A 638 -9.25 14.25 37.77
N GLN A 639 -8.57 13.50 36.92
CA GLN A 639 -7.27 13.87 36.34
C GLN A 639 -7.08 13.19 35.00
N ILE A 640 -6.31 13.84 34.13
CA ILE A 640 -5.88 13.25 32.84
C ILE A 640 -4.36 13.29 32.80
N GLN A 641 -3.79 12.18 32.39
CA GLN A 641 -2.35 12.04 32.24
C GLN A 641 -2.02 11.60 30.81
N PRO A 642 -1.37 12.46 30.02
CA PRO A 642 -0.83 12.04 28.72
C PRO A 642 0.40 11.16 28.94
N LEU A 643 0.55 10.12 28.09
CA LEU A 643 1.63 9.18 28.18
C LEU A 643 2.13 8.84 26.77
N VAL A 644 3.38 9.08 26.49
CA VAL A 644 4.04 8.74 25.21
C VAL A 644 4.14 7.22 25.11
N ASP A 645 4.79 6.62 26.09
CA ASP A 645 4.91 5.17 26.26
C ASP A 645 5.05 4.80 27.75
N TYR A 646 4.92 3.52 28.08
CA TYR A 646 5.00 3.04 29.45
C TYR A 646 6.45 2.90 29.96
N GLY A 647 7.47 3.06 29.13
CA GLY A 647 8.89 2.99 29.48
C GLY A 647 9.52 4.31 29.93
N ARG A 648 8.85 5.44 29.68
CA ARG A 648 9.42 6.78 29.89
C ARG A 648 9.52 7.18 31.35
N ALA A 649 8.68 6.64 32.23
CA ALA A 649 8.75 6.86 33.67
C ALA A 649 8.39 5.58 34.40
N PRO A 650 9.07 5.29 35.55
CA PRO A 650 8.88 4.01 36.22
C PRO A 650 7.58 3.91 37.03
N TYR A 651 7.03 5.04 37.49
CA TYR A 651 5.93 5.03 38.45
C TYR A 651 4.82 6.03 38.16
N LEU A 652 3.62 5.68 38.61
CA LEU A 652 2.48 6.58 38.76
C LEU A 652 2.15 6.75 40.26
N VAL A 653 1.98 8.00 40.69
CA VAL A 653 1.51 8.30 42.06
C VAL A 653 0.09 8.87 42.00
N LEU A 654 -0.78 8.29 42.81
CA LEU A 654 -2.18 8.68 42.95
C LEU A 654 -2.38 9.27 44.36
N ALA A 655 -3.21 10.32 44.45
CA ALA A 655 -3.55 10.94 45.73
C ALA A 655 -5.06 11.05 45.91
N THR A 656 -5.57 10.72 47.10
CA THR A 656 -6.99 10.80 47.44
C THR A 656 -7.32 12.03 48.28
N ARG A 657 -8.58 12.43 48.27
CA ARG A 657 -9.10 13.52 49.06
C ARG A 657 -8.82 13.35 50.56
N GLY A 658 -8.88 12.10 51.08
CA GLY A 658 -8.54 11.73 52.45
C GLY A 658 -7.02 11.76 52.75
N GLY A 659 -6.16 12.20 51.81
CA GLY A 659 -4.70 12.33 51.98
C GLY A 659 -3.90 11.04 51.89
N LEU A 660 -4.48 10.01 51.32
CA LEU A 660 -3.72 8.80 50.97
C LEU A 660 -2.95 9.01 49.67
N VAL A 661 -1.75 8.48 49.62
CA VAL A 661 -0.92 8.46 48.39
C VAL A 661 -0.52 7.02 48.08
N LYS A 662 -0.39 6.74 46.78
CA LYS A 662 -0.03 5.41 46.31
C LYS A 662 0.89 5.49 45.11
N LYS A 663 2.06 4.85 45.21
CA LYS A 663 2.99 4.67 44.09
C LYS A 663 2.83 3.28 43.48
N THR A 664 2.67 3.19 42.18
CA THR A 664 2.48 1.92 41.45
C THR A 664 3.36 1.94 40.21
N PRO A 665 4.01 0.81 39.83
CA PRO A 665 4.70 0.72 38.56
C PRO A 665 3.76 1.09 37.42
N LEU A 666 4.23 1.96 36.49
CA LEU A 666 3.40 2.48 35.40
C LEU A 666 2.93 1.36 34.48
N LEU A 667 3.77 0.34 34.27
CA LEU A 667 3.45 -0.87 33.49
C LEU A 667 2.21 -1.63 33.98
N ASP A 668 1.88 -1.55 35.28
CA ASP A 668 0.68 -2.18 35.83
C ASP A 668 -0.63 -1.65 35.26
N TYR A 669 -0.57 -0.49 34.59
CA TYR A 669 -1.71 0.17 33.94
C TYR A 669 -1.77 -0.11 32.43
N ASP A 670 -0.80 -0.84 31.87
CA ASP A 670 -0.84 -1.29 30.49
C ASP A 670 -1.86 -2.42 30.32
N THR A 671 -2.95 -2.15 29.64
CA THR A 671 -4.06 -3.10 29.50
C THR A 671 -4.89 -2.83 28.24
N ASN A 672 -5.40 -3.90 27.65
CA ASN A 672 -6.35 -3.83 26.54
C ASN A 672 -7.83 -3.78 26.98
N ARG A 673 -8.11 -3.64 28.29
CA ARG A 673 -9.49 -3.65 28.80
C ARG A 673 -10.17 -2.28 28.62
N THR A 674 -11.22 -2.23 27.83
CA THR A 674 -12.01 -1.01 27.56
C THR A 674 -12.98 -0.64 28.72
N ALA A 675 -13.31 -1.57 29.58
CA ALA A 675 -14.23 -1.36 30.72
C ALA A 675 -13.59 -0.61 31.92
N GLY A 676 -12.35 -0.10 31.74
CA GLY A 676 -11.61 0.56 32.81
C GLY A 676 -11.02 -0.40 33.86
N LEU A 677 -10.00 0.07 34.56
CA LEU A 677 -9.29 -0.65 35.62
C LEU A 677 -9.44 0.07 36.95
N ILE A 678 -9.40 -0.70 38.05
CA ILE A 678 -9.22 -0.12 39.37
C ILE A 678 -7.78 0.41 39.46
N ALA A 679 -7.63 1.71 39.58
CA ALA A 679 -6.35 2.38 39.71
C ALA A 679 -5.92 2.47 41.18
N ILE A 680 -6.87 2.68 42.07
CA ILE A 680 -6.72 2.69 43.54
C ILE A 680 -8.01 2.18 44.17
N LYS A 681 -7.90 1.40 45.27
CA LYS A 681 -9.05 1.01 46.06
C LYS A 681 -9.35 2.13 47.06
N LEU A 682 -10.37 2.92 46.80
CA LEU A 682 -10.79 4.00 47.67
C LEU A 682 -11.44 3.46 48.95
N ARG A 683 -11.33 4.22 50.05
CA ARG A 683 -12.11 4.04 51.26
C ARG A 683 -13.52 4.59 51.07
N GLU A 684 -14.45 4.17 51.91
CA GLU A 684 -15.82 4.67 51.86
C GLU A 684 -15.84 6.20 52.07
N GLY A 685 -16.47 6.93 51.15
CA GLY A 685 -16.55 8.39 51.18
C GLY A 685 -15.30 9.13 50.69
N ASP A 686 -14.23 8.42 50.23
CA ASP A 686 -13.03 9.06 49.69
C ASP A 686 -13.10 9.14 48.16
N GLU A 687 -12.42 10.12 47.56
CA GLU A 687 -12.34 10.32 46.11
C GLU A 687 -10.89 10.47 45.67
N LEU A 688 -10.59 10.05 44.45
CA LEU A 688 -9.31 10.34 43.78
C LEU A 688 -9.30 11.81 43.34
N VAL A 689 -8.22 12.53 43.66
CA VAL A 689 -8.09 13.97 43.28
C VAL A 689 -6.88 14.24 42.39
N SER A 690 -5.84 13.44 42.44
CA SER A 690 -4.65 13.72 41.61
C SER A 690 -3.95 12.44 41.17
N ALA A 691 -3.34 12.49 39.98
CA ALA A 691 -2.51 11.45 39.39
C ALA A 691 -1.32 12.10 38.68
N ARG A 692 -0.10 11.65 39.00
CA ARG A 692 1.14 12.18 38.39
C ARG A 692 2.10 11.02 38.07
N VAL A 693 2.72 11.08 36.91
CA VAL A 693 3.83 10.22 36.53
C VAL A 693 5.09 10.75 37.24
N VAL A 694 5.86 9.87 37.87
CA VAL A 694 6.99 10.27 38.70
C VAL A 694 8.18 9.33 38.53
N SER A 695 9.38 9.91 38.74
CA SER A 695 10.63 9.17 38.93
C SER A 695 10.93 9.01 40.44
N PRO A 696 11.80 8.07 40.86
CA PRO A 696 12.10 7.88 42.28
C PRO A 696 12.67 9.09 43.01
N ASP A 697 13.37 9.96 42.25
CA ASP A 697 14.04 11.13 42.83
C ASP A 697 13.18 12.40 42.78
N ASP A 698 11.96 12.32 42.25
CA ASP A 698 11.05 13.47 42.17
C ASP A 698 10.51 13.85 43.57
N ASP A 699 10.43 15.12 43.83
CA ASP A 699 9.76 15.65 44.99
C ASP A 699 8.28 15.90 44.69
N LEU A 700 7.44 15.45 45.60
CA LEU A 700 5.99 15.68 45.55
C LEU A 700 5.57 16.71 46.56
N ILE A 701 4.68 17.60 46.20
CA ILE A 701 4.04 18.55 47.08
C ILE A 701 2.53 18.30 47.16
N LEU A 702 2.02 18.05 48.35
CA LEU A 702 0.59 17.92 48.66
C LEU A 702 0.09 19.24 49.25
N ILE A 703 -1.08 19.72 48.80
CA ILE A 703 -1.69 20.95 49.24
C ILE A 703 -3.13 20.68 49.69
N SER A 704 -3.52 21.17 50.90
CA SER A 704 -4.88 21.01 51.41
C SER A 704 -5.77 22.24 51.17
N HIS A 705 -7.08 22.08 51.27
CA HIS A 705 -8.07 23.18 51.12
C HIS A 705 -7.89 24.27 52.17
N LYS A 706 -7.50 23.89 53.41
CA LYS A 706 -7.27 24.87 54.52
C LYS A 706 -5.85 25.36 54.62
N GLY A 707 -5.07 25.28 53.50
CA GLY A 707 -3.81 25.98 53.33
C GLY A 707 -2.61 25.34 54.03
N GLN A 708 -2.61 24.01 54.15
CA GLN A 708 -1.40 23.24 54.58
C GLN A 708 -0.72 22.63 53.33
N SER A 709 0.58 22.40 53.43
CA SER A 709 1.35 21.70 52.39
C SER A 709 2.39 20.79 53.01
N LEU A 710 2.70 19.70 52.31
CA LEU A 710 3.73 18.75 52.69
C LEU A 710 4.53 18.33 51.45
N ARG A 711 5.88 18.59 51.47
CA ARG A 711 6.80 18.18 50.41
C ARG A 711 7.64 16.96 50.87
N PHE A 712 7.72 15.94 50.04
CA PHE A 712 8.58 14.79 50.29
C PHE A 712 9.04 14.17 49.00
N THR A 713 10.20 13.49 48.99
CA THR A 713 10.75 12.81 47.82
C THR A 713 10.09 11.44 47.63
N ALA A 714 9.77 11.07 46.39
CA ALA A 714 9.07 9.84 46.03
C ALA A 714 10.00 8.60 46.00
N THR A 715 11.07 8.54 46.82
CA THR A 715 11.96 7.37 46.89
C THR A 715 11.20 6.10 47.26
N ASP A 716 11.76 4.94 46.96
CA ASP A 716 11.15 3.65 47.35
C ASP A 716 11.10 3.43 48.84
N GLU A 717 11.99 4.09 49.63
CA GLU A 717 11.97 4.08 51.09
C GLU A 717 10.83 4.95 51.64
N ALA A 718 10.65 6.16 51.09
CA ALA A 718 9.62 7.09 51.54
C ALA A 718 8.23 6.67 51.05
N LEU A 719 8.10 6.18 49.80
CA LEU A 719 6.85 5.73 49.21
C LEU A 719 7.07 4.42 48.44
N ARG A 720 6.95 3.31 49.15
CA ARG A 720 7.14 1.97 48.60
C ARG A 720 6.17 1.69 47.45
N PRO A 721 6.61 1.18 46.28
CA PRO A 721 5.73 0.74 45.24
C PRO A 721 4.73 -0.32 45.70
N MET A 722 3.48 -0.20 45.24
CA MET A 722 2.37 -1.05 45.62
C MET A 722 1.56 -1.47 44.39
N GLY A 723 0.94 -2.64 44.48
CA GLY A 723 0.07 -3.13 43.45
C GLY A 723 -1.19 -2.25 43.22
N ARG A 724 -1.72 -2.27 42.02
CA ARG A 724 -2.82 -1.43 41.54
C ARG A 724 -4.08 -1.43 42.44
N ALA A 725 -4.52 -2.56 42.92
CA ALA A 725 -5.76 -2.69 43.69
C ALA A 725 -5.62 -2.40 45.19
N THR A 726 -4.58 -1.67 45.62
CA THR A 726 -4.37 -1.29 47.04
C THR A 726 -4.88 0.13 47.32
N SER A 727 -5.09 0.44 48.60
CA SER A 727 -5.63 1.75 49.04
C SER A 727 -4.56 2.81 49.28
N GLY A 728 -3.26 2.48 49.16
CA GLY A 728 -2.19 3.40 49.43
C GLY A 728 -1.85 3.58 50.90
N VAL A 729 -1.01 4.56 51.21
CA VAL A 729 -0.51 4.91 52.56
C VAL A 729 -0.77 6.38 52.82
N THR A 730 -0.73 6.79 54.09
CA THR A 730 -0.95 8.18 54.49
C THR A 730 0.16 9.07 53.89
N GLY A 731 -0.19 10.00 53.03
CA GLY A 731 0.66 11.04 52.48
C GLY A 731 0.67 12.27 53.34
N MET A 732 -0.52 12.74 53.72
CA MET A 732 -0.73 13.91 54.57
C MET A 732 -1.84 13.65 55.57
N LYS A 733 -1.72 14.16 56.80
CA LYS A 733 -2.79 14.15 57.82
C LYS A 733 -3.42 15.51 57.90
N PHE A 734 -4.70 15.56 58.16
CA PHE A 734 -5.49 16.77 58.30
C PHE A 734 -5.91 17.02 59.74
N ARG A 735 -6.17 18.30 60.04
CA ARG A 735 -6.84 18.77 61.26
C ARG A 735 -8.24 19.16 60.89
N ASP A 736 -9.17 18.95 61.75
CA ASP A 736 -10.60 19.30 61.57
C ASP A 736 -11.17 18.76 60.23
N ASP A 737 -12.03 19.48 59.56
CA ASP A 737 -12.66 19.12 58.27
C ASP A 737 -11.78 19.45 57.07
N ASP A 738 -10.44 19.48 57.19
CA ASP A 738 -9.56 19.72 56.02
C ASP A 738 -9.41 18.49 55.13
N SER A 739 -9.10 18.68 53.90
CA SER A 739 -8.92 17.59 52.91
C SER A 739 -7.88 17.98 51.86
N LEU A 740 -7.36 16.98 51.15
CA LEU A 740 -6.39 17.21 50.08
C LEU A 740 -7.07 17.92 48.91
N LEU A 741 -6.50 19.02 48.47
CA LEU A 741 -6.90 19.77 47.30
C LEU A 741 -6.21 19.22 46.02
N THR A 742 -4.87 19.06 46.08
CA THR A 742 -4.08 18.61 44.96
C THR A 742 -2.74 18.06 45.39
N MET A 743 -2.12 17.30 44.49
CA MET A 743 -0.74 16.84 44.55
C MET A 743 -0.06 17.19 43.23
N ASP A 744 1.17 17.68 43.28
CA ASP A 744 1.95 18.00 42.10
C ASP A 744 3.42 17.60 42.26
N VAL A 745 4.15 17.51 41.13
CA VAL A 745 5.59 17.29 41.10
C VAL A 745 6.29 18.65 41.21
N VAL A 746 7.33 18.75 42.05
CA VAL A 746 8.09 19.94 42.23
C VAL A 746 9.12 20.07 41.12
N GLU A 747 9.05 21.16 40.34
CA GLU A 747 10.05 21.50 39.34
C GLU A 747 11.17 22.38 39.94
N GLU A 748 12.39 22.16 39.47
CA GLU A 748 13.54 22.98 39.86
C GLU A 748 13.27 24.46 39.45
N ASP A 749 13.58 25.42 40.33
CA ASP A 749 13.25 26.88 40.16
C ASP A 749 11.75 27.20 39.99
N GLY A 750 10.85 26.26 40.28
CA GLY A 750 9.41 26.44 40.21
C GLY A 750 8.81 27.25 41.36
N TYR A 751 7.55 27.64 41.21
CA TYR A 751 6.76 28.33 42.23
C TYR A 751 5.49 27.52 42.52
N VAL A 752 5.14 27.39 43.79
CA VAL A 752 3.82 26.94 44.22
C VAL A 752 2.85 28.11 44.08
N PHE A 753 1.97 28.01 43.07
CA PHE A 753 0.89 28.97 42.84
C PHE A 753 -0.37 28.52 43.57
N THR A 754 -0.95 29.38 44.39
CA THR A 754 -2.22 29.07 45.08
C THR A 754 -3.22 30.17 44.87
N VAL A 755 -4.49 29.79 44.74
CA VAL A 755 -5.64 30.72 44.61
C VAL A 755 -6.75 30.31 45.54
N THR A 756 -7.41 31.31 46.21
CA THR A 756 -8.59 31.07 47.05
C THR A 756 -9.88 31.22 46.24
N ASP A 757 -10.96 30.62 46.72
CA ASP A 757 -12.31 30.76 46.12
C ASP A 757 -12.80 32.21 46.13
N GLY A 758 -12.29 33.05 47.05
CA GLY A 758 -12.53 34.52 47.08
C GLY A 758 -11.67 35.33 46.09
N GLY A 759 -10.81 34.70 45.28
CA GLY A 759 -10.06 35.32 44.22
C GLY A 759 -8.72 35.92 44.59
N PHE A 760 -8.10 35.54 45.70
CA PHE A 760 -6.77 35.94 46.10
C PHE A 760 -5.75 34.87 45.65
N ALA A 761 -4.68 35.29 45.01
CA ALA A 761 -3.60 34.42 44.58
C ALA A 761 -2.23 34.87 45.08
N LYS A 762 -1.32 33.92 45.16
CA LYS A 762 0.11 34.14 45.38
C LYS A 762 0.96 33.07 44.74
N ARG A 763 2.21 33.38 44.51
CA ARG A 763 3.23 32.38 44.19
C ARG A 763 4.34 32.39 45.24
N THR A 764 4.86 31.23 45.56
CA THR A 764 5.94 31.07 46.55
C THR A 764 6.97 30.11 45.98
N HIS A 765 8.25 30.47 46.01
CA HIS A 765 9.33 29.66 45.51
C HIS A 765 9.33 28.27 46.19
N VAL A 766 9.59 27.22 45.45
CA VAL A 766 9.55 25.82 45.95
C VAL A 766 10.54 25.56 47.08
N ASP A 767 11.64 26.29 47.18
CA ASP A 767 12.65 26.16 48.23
C ASP A 767 12.15 26.62 49.63
N GLU A 768 11.09 27.43 49.69
CA GLU A 768 10.48 27.77 50.98
C GLU A 768 9.74 26.56 51.61
N TYR A 769 9.53 25.49 50.84
CA TYR A 769 8.87 24.29 51.28
C TYR A 769 9.90 23.20 51.57
N ARG A 770 10.28 23.09 52.87
CA ARG A 770 11.27 22.09 53.31
C ARG A 770 10.82 20.66 53.04
N LEU A 771 11.73 19.81 52.74
CA LEU A 771 11.49 18.34 52.69
C LEU A 771 11.08 17.82 54.07
N GLN A 772 10.06 16.96 54.10
CA GLN A 772 9.51 16.36 55.30
C GLN A 772 9.26 14.85 55.05
N ASN A 773 9.04 14.09 56.13
CA ASN A 773 8.53 12.76 56.01
C ASN A 773 7.02 12.77 55.66
N ARG A 774 6.56 11.87 54.78
CA ARG A 774 5.12 11.73 54.51
C ARG A 774 4.34 11.39 55.81
N GLY A 775 3.02 11.68 55.77
CA GLY A 775 2.10 11.41 56.89
C GLY A 775 2.17 12.43 58.04
N GLY A 776 2.85 13.56 57.83
CA GLY A 776 2.82 14.74 58.70
C GLY A 776 1.57 15.60 58.53
N LEU A 777 1.44 16.64 59.36
CA LEU A 777 0.41 17.68 59.22
C LEU A 777 0.83 18.80 58.25
N GLY A 778 2.09 18.74 57.73
CA GLY A 778 2.62 19.75 56.83
C GLY A 778 2.96 21.10 57.47
N ILE A 779 3.15 22.06 56.59
CA ILE A 779 3.44 23.49 56.91
C ILE A 779 2.46 24.36 56.10
N LYS A 780 2.23 25.55 56.57
CA LYS A 780 1.32 26.48 55.91
C LYS A 780 1.81 26.82 54.48
N VAL A 781 0.93 26.69 53.48
CA VAL A 781 1.15 27.16 52.13
C VAL A 781 0.59 28.57 51.96
N ALA A 782 -0.47 28.91 52.66
CA ALA A 782 -1.10 30.23 52.65
C ALA A 782 -1.65 30.59 54.02
N LYS A 783 -1.71 31.90 54.33
CA LYS A 783 -2.46 32.40 55.48
C LYS A 783 -3.88 32.73 55.04
N LEU A 784 -4.82 31.81 55.36
CA LEU A 784 -6.22 31.98 55.06
C LEU A 784 -6.91 32.76 56.18
N VAL A 785 -7.86 33.63 55.79
CA VAL A 785 -8.76 34.37 56.67
C VAL A 785 -10.17 34.26 56.09
N ASP A 786 -11.19 34.28 56.95
CA ASP A 786 -12.57 33.98 56.60
C ASP A 786 -13.09 34.85 55.41
N ASP A 787 -12.70 36.13 55.36
CA ASP A 787 -13.09 37.03 54.30
C ASP A 787 -12.51 36.71 52.91
N ARG A 788 -11.52 35.79 52.83
CA ARG A 788 -10.80 35.44 51.57
C ARG A 788 -11.07 34.03 51.09
N GLY A 789 -11.79 33.22 51.90
CA GLY A 789 -12.17 31.87 51.60
C GLY A 789 -11.05 30.83 51.75
N GLU A 790 -11.36 29.61 51.32
CA GLU A 790 -10.43 28.46 51.30
C GLU A 790 -9.67 28.39 49.97
N LEU A 791 -8.66 27.54 49.89
CA LEU A 791 -7.95 27.30 48.61
C LEU A 791 -8.87 26.55 47.63
N ALA A 792 -9.01 27.11 46.45
CA ALA A 792 -9.75 26.55 45.34
C ALA A 792 -8.80 25.91 44.30
N GLY A 793 -7.50 26.23 44.37
CA GLY A 793 -6.51 25.64 43.48
C GLY A 793 -5.08 25.81 43.93
N GLY A 794 -4.22 24.88 43.58
CA GLY A 794 -2.79 24.92 43.86
C GLY A 794 -2.04 24.10 42.80
N LEU A 795 -0.95 24.64 42.21
CA LEU A 795 -0.15 23.93 41.22
C LEU A 795 1.29 24.46 41.25
N VAL A 796 2.22 23.65 40.75
CA VAL A 796 3.61 24.09 40.54
C VAL A 796 3.68 24.73 39.15
N VAL A 797 4.30 25.91 39.06
CA VAL A 797 4.41 26.71 37.84
C VAL A 797 5.78 27.36 37.72
N ARG A 798 6.17 27.68 36.48
CA ARG A 798 7.31 28.52 36.17
C ARG A 798 6.86 30.02 36.01
N GLU A 799 7.80 30.91 36.11
CA GLU A 799 7.51 32.35 36.03
C GLU A 799 7.02 32.81 34.66
N ASP A 800 7.49 32.15 33.60
CA ASP A 800 7.16 32.40 32.21
C ASP A 800 5.78 31.86 31.77
N GLN A 801 5.13 31.06 32.60
CA GLN A 801 3.85 30.42 32.29
C GLN A 801 2.64 31.29 32.59
N GLU A 802 1.50 30.87 32.09
CA GLU A 802 0.19 31.44 32.34
C GLU A 802 -0.74 30.48 33.04
N VAL A 803 -1.68 31.04 33.81
CA VAL A 803 -2.75 30.26 34.45
C VAL A 803 -4.13 30.71 34.02
N LEU A 804 -5.03 29.76 33.95
CA LEU A 804 -6.46 29.93 33.75
C LEU A 804 -7.16 29.71 35.08
N VAL A 805 -7.92 30.72 35.56
CA VAL A 805 -8.76 30.58 36.72
C VAL A 805 -10.21 30.53 36.34
N VAL A 806 -10.89 29.47 36.77
CA VAL A 806 -12.26 29.17 36.41
C VAL A 806 -13.20 29.53 37.57
N MET A 807 -14.25 30.30 37.28
CA MET A 807 -15.29 30.68 38.24
C MET A 807 -16.50 29.77 38.14
N ALA A 808 -17.27 29.62 39.21
CA ALA A 808 -18.48 28.83 39.22
C ALA A 808 -19.53 29.28 38.17
N SER A 809 -19.54 30.52 37.80
CA SER A 809 -20.35 31.09 36.72
C SER A 809 -19.89 30.75 35.31
N GLY A 810 -18.80 30.01 35.16
CA GLY A 810 -18.23 29.68 33.85
C GLY A 810 -17.31 30.78 33.27
N LYS A 811 -17.08 31.88 33.96
CA LYS A 811 -16.08 32.87 33.55
C LYS A 811 -14.69 32.33 33.77
N VAL A 812 -13.82 32.52 32.78
CA VAL A 812 -12.40 32.18 32.86
C VAL A 812 -11.56 33.44 32.81
N VAL A 813 -10.61 33.55 33.73
CA VAL A 813 -9.63 34.67 33.80
C VAL A 813 -8.26 34.05 33.44
N ARG A 814 -7.63 34.61 32.44
CA ARG A 814 -6.26 34.30 32.01
C ARG A 814 -5.29 35.31 32.57
N SER A 815 -4.20 34.87 33.14
CA SER A 815 -3.17 35.75 33.65
C SER A 815 -1.79 35.10 33.65
N ALA A 816 -0.76 35.91 33.35
CA ALA A 816 0.63 35.47 33.45
C ALA A 816 1.01 35.26 34.95
N VAL A 817 1.75 34.19 35.23
CA VAL A 817 2.29 33.88 36.55
C VAL A 817 3.16 35.02 37.07
N ALA A 818 3.97 35.63 36.22
CA ALA A 818 4.82 36.77 36.53
C ALA A 818 4.02 37.97 37.09
N GLY A 819 2.72 38.12 36.72
CA GLY A 819 1.84 39.19 37.21
C GLY A 819 1.45 39.05 38.69
N VAL A 820 1.67 37.88 39.30
CA VAL A 820 1.40 37.58 40.71
C VAL A 820 2.73 37.66 41.47
N PRO A 821 2.88 38.61 42.44
CA PRO A 821 4.16 38.82 43.14
C PRO A 821 4.53 37.58 43.94
N ALA A 822 5.82 37.23 43.90
CA ALA A 822 6.39 36.20 44.75
C ALA A 822 6.29 36.66 46.23
N LYS A 823 5.75 35.82 47.08
CA LYS A 823 5.51 36.06 48.49
C LYS A 823 5.90 34.87 49.34
N GLY A 824 6.31 35.14 50.56
CA GLY A 824 6.59 34.07 51.51
C GLY A 824 5.37 33.21 51.82
N ARG A 825 5.66 32.01 52.28
CA ARG A 825 4.71 30.94 52.50
C ARG A 825 3.50 31.31 53.38
N ASP A 826 3.73 31.97 54.58
CA ASP A 826 2.69 32.39 55.50
C ASP A 826 2.13 33.80 55.18
N THR A 827 1.66 34.01 53.97
CA THR A 827 1.07 35.27 53.48
C THR A 827 -0.29 35.07 52.85
N MET A 828 -1.08 36.15 52.75
CA MET A 828 -2.50 36.10 52.30
C MET A 828 -2.67 36.22 50.78
N GLY A 829 -1.62 36.48 50.03
CA GLY A 829 -1.73 36.72 48.59
C GLY A 829 -2.27 38.12 48.23
N VAL A 830 -2.48 38.33 46.92
CA VAL A 830 -3.03 39.56 46.32
C VAL A 830 -4.32 39.24 45.58
N ILE A 831 -5.17 40.29 45.34
CA ILE A 831 -6.36 40.12 44.51
C ILE A 831 -5.90 39.78 43.10
N PHE A 832 -6.28 38.61 42.64
CA PHE A 832 -5.92 38.09 41.33
C PHE A 832 -7.12 38.11 40.37
N ALA A 833 -8.22 37.55 40.81
CA ALA A 833 -9.49 37.60 40.10
C ALA A 833 -10.59 37.99 41.08
N LYS A 834 -11.52 38.86 40.66
CA LYS A 834 -12.61 39.34 41.53
C LYS A 834 -13.90 38.66 41.14
N PRO A 835 -14.35 37.61 41.85
CA PRO A 835 -15.64 37.01 41.62
C PRO A 835 -16.79 37.99 41.88
N ASP A 836 -17.89 37.85 41.16
CA ASP A 836 -19.14 38.61 41.44
C ASP A 836 -19.72 38.18 42.81
N LYS A 837 -20.64 38.97 43.40
CA LYS A 837 -21.13 38.78 44.81
C LYS A 837 -21.69 37.39 45.13
N ARG A 838 -21.99 36.53 44.11
CA ARG A 838 -22.53 35.18 44.27
C ARG A 838 -21.65 34.14 43.55
N ASP A 839 -20.50 34.55 43.01
CA ASP A 839 -19.59 33.70 42.27
C ASP A 839 -18.37 33.34 43.11
N ARG A 840 -17.66 32.27 42.78
CA ARG A 840 -16.44 31.85 43.45
C ARG A 840 -15.50 31.16 42.43
N ILE A 841 -14.24 31.17 42.72
CA ILE A 841 -13.26 30.37 41.97
C ILE A 841 -13.45 28.90 42.35
N VAL A 842 -13.43 28.03 41.33
CA VAL A 842 -13.62 26.60 41.48
C VAL A 842 -12.46 25.75 40.99
N ALA A 843 -11.59 26.32 40.13
CA ALA A 843 -10.42 25.63 39.63
C ALA A 843 -9.35 26.60 39.11
N VAL A 844 -8.12 26.13 39.09
CA VAL A 844 -6.99 26.79 38.42
C VAL A 844 -6.23 25.72 37.63
N THR A 845 -5.81 26.04 36.43
CA THR A 845 -5.03 25.16 35.55
C THR A 845 -3.97 25.96 34.81
N LEU A 846 -2.91 25.31 34.36
CA LEU A 846 -1.91 25.91 33.49
C LEU A 846 -2.54 26.21 32.11
N ASN A 847 -2.15 27.34 31.55
CA ASN A 847 -2.45 27.72 30.19
C ASN A 847 -1.23 27.46 29.30
N ASN A 848 -1.24 26.39 28.54
CA ASN A 848 -0.15 26.04 27.62
C ASN A 848 -0.36 26.64 26.21
N GLU A 849 -1.30 27.58 26.05
CA GLU A 849 -1.64 28.18 24.76
C GLU A 849 -0.47 28.97 24.13
N GLN A 850 0.36 29.66 24.93
CA GLN A 850 1.55 30.33 24.42
C GLN A 850 2.68 29.37 24.01
N GLU A 851 2.89 28.29 24.77
CA GLU A 851 3.84 27.22 24.39
C GLU A 851 3.39 26.56 23.08
N MET A 852 2.09 26.41 22.89
CA MET A 852 1.50 25.85 21.67
C MET A 852 1.62 26.81 20.48
N GLU A 853 1.37 28.10 20.67
CA GLU A 853 1.56 29.10 19.63
C GLU A 853 3.03 29.15 19.20
N ALA A 854 3.98 29.10 20.14
CA ALA A 854 5.40 29.07 19.85
C ALA A 854 5.85 27.80 19.14
N LYS A 855 5.28 26.61 19.47
CA LYS A 855 5.55 25.37 18.77
C LYS A 855 4.95 25.38 17.37
N ALA A 856 3.70 25.84 17.21
CA ALA A 856 3.04 25.95 15.92
C ALA A 856 3.78 26.91 14.97
N ASP A 857 4.34 27.98 15.50
CA ASP A 857 5.17 28.94 14.74
C ASP A 857 6.53 28.30 14.36
N ALA A 858 7.15 27.52 15.25
CA ALA A 858 8.40 26.80 14.98
C ALA A 858 8.22 25.69 13.93
N GLU A 859 7.14 24.94 13.98
CA GLU A 859 6.80 23.95 12.95
C GLU A 859 6.49 24.59 11.59
N ALA A 860 5.92 25.80 11.60
CA ALA A 860 5.67 26.55 10.36
C ALA A 860 6.96 27.08 9.73
N GLU A 861 7.98 27.41 10.53
CA GLU A 861 9.30 27.85 10.07
C GLU A 861 10.19 26.68 9.63
N ALA A 862 10.00 25.47 10.18
CA ALA A 862 10.77 24.29 9.83
C ALA A 862 10.41 23.72 8.44
N GLY A 863 9.23 24.04 7.87
CA GLY A 863 8.75 23.49 6.59
C GLY A 863 8.54 21.97 6.67
N PRO A 864 7.87 21.34 5.73
CA PRO A 864 7.82 19.89 5.67
C PRO A 864 9.23 19.36 5.46
N ASP A 865 9.68 18.45 6.33
CA ASP A 865 10.94 17.72 6.22
C ASP A 865 10.95 16.98 4.87
N VAL A 866 11.53 17.63 3.85
CA VAL A 866 11.95 16.97 2.63
C VAL A 866 13.32 16.39 2.94
N PRO A 867 13.53 15.10 2.87
CA PRO A 867 14.86 14.52 3.04
C PRO A 867 15.78 15.15 1.98
N LEU A 868 16.75 15.89 2.42
CA LEU A 868 17.87 16.34 1.60
C LEU A 868 18.74 15.11 1.33
N ASP A 869 18.38 14.35 0.30
CA ASP A 869 19.29 13.40 -0.29
C ASP A 869 20.22 14.12 -1.26
N ALA A 870 21.47 14.15 -0.84
CA ALA A 870 22.72 14.05 -1.55
C ALA A 870 22.95 14.88 -2.83
N ASP A 871 23.92 15.78 -2.72
CA ASP A 871 24.93 16.13 -3.73
C ASP A 871 24.45 16.31 -5.18
N ILE A 872 23.88 17.48 -5.47
CA ILE A 872 23.90 18.04 -6.82
C ILE A 872 25.01 19.10 -6.88
N ASP A 873 26.04 18.80 -7.64
CA ASP A 873 27.14 19.69 -7.99
C ASP A 873 26.57 20.93 -8.71
N PRO A 874 26.83 22.17 -8.25
CA PRO A 874 26.22 23.39 -8.81
C PRO A 874 26.84 23.87 -10.13
N THR A 875 27.53 23.04 -10.89
CA THR A 875 28.28 23.46 -12.09
C THR A 875 27.70 23.02 -13.45
N ASP A 876 26.55 22.33 -13.50
CA ASP A 876 25.93 22.01 -14.79
C ASP A 876 24.87 23.07 -15.21
N PRO A 877 24.97 23.66 -16.41
CA PRO A 877 24.01 24.67 -16.87
C PRO A 877 22.72 24.02 -17.40
N VAL A 878 21.61 24.28 -16.72
CA VAL A 878 20.25 23.94 -17.14
C VAL A 878 19.89 24.70 -18.41
N ALA A 879 19.67 23.99 -19.52
CA ALA A 879 19.09 24.55 -20.73
C ALA A 879 17.59 24.81 -20.52
N ALA A 880 17.18 26.07 -20.73
CA ALA A 880 15.78 26.49 -20.71
C ALA A 880 15.02 25.94 -21.95
N PRO A 881 13.72 25.56 -21.80
CA PRO A 881 12.88 25.25 -22.96
C PRO A 881 12.45 26.55 -23.65
N GLU A 882 12.69 26.61 -24.96
CA GLU A 882 12.24 27.72 -25.82
C GLU A 882 10.72 27.67 -25.99
N ASP A 883 10.07 28.79 -25.69
CA ASP A 883 8.70 29.13 -26.05
C ASP A 883 8.52 29.19 -27.56
N ALA A 884 7.68 28.34 -28.13
CA ALA A 884 7.20 28.48 -29.49
C ALA A 884 5.97 29.40 -29.53
N LEU A 885 6.20 30.63 -29.89
CA LEU A 885 5.20 31.64 -30.16
C LEU A 885 4.32 31.26 -31.37
N MET A 886 3.01 31.28 -31.15
CA MET A 886 2.00 31.40 -32.18
C MET A 886 2.15 32.78 -32.87
N GLN A 887 2.21 32.80 -34.16
CA GLN A 887 1.86 33.98 -34.98
C GLN A 887 0.77 33.63 -35.97
N ASP A 888 -0.27 34.37 -35.79
CA ASP A 888 -1.47 34.63 -36.53
C ASP A 888 -1.13 35.16 -37.98
N ALA A 889 -1.82 34.68 -39.00
CA ALA A 889 -2.02 35.41 -40.22
C ALA A 889 -3.33 34.96 -40.89
N GLY A 890 -4.24 35.88 -40.90
CA GLY A 890 -5.56 35.78 -41.43
C GLY A 890 -5.68 36.01 -42.92
N GLU A 891 -6.92 35.89 -43.35
CA GLU A 891 -7.62 36.43 -44.54
C GLU A 891 -7.38 35.82 -45.92
N GLY A 892 -8.48 35.39 -46.48
CA GLY A 892 -8.69 35.41 -47.91
C GLY A 892 -9.69 34.38 -48.45
N ALA A 893 -10.92 34.71 -48.35
CA ALA A 893 -12.05 34.69 -49.31
C ALA A 893 -12.07 33.70 -50.51
N ASP A 894 -13.21 33.07 -50.59
CA ASP A 894 -14.16 32.98 -51.74
C ASP A 894 -14.07 31.81 -52.71
N GLY A 895 -15.22 31.14 -52.84
CA GLY A 895 -15.77 30.80 -54.19
C GLY A 895 -15.86 29.32 -54.55
N GLY A 896 -17.06 28.79 -54.59
CA GLY A 896 -17.55 28.06 -55.72
C GLY A 896 -17.71 26.53 -55.67
N GLU A 897 -18.94 26.16 -55.52
CA GLU A 897 -19.70 25.02 -56.12
C GLU A 897 -18.91 24.00 -57.00
N GLN A 898 -18.98 22.75 -56.66
CA GLN A 898 -19.74 21.62 -57.25
C GLN A 898 -19.54 20.33 -56.43
#